data_cf9060a9fd8b7bc619f9b303ea0dda8e
#
_entry.id   cf9060a9fd8b7bc619f9b303ea0dda8e
#
_cell.length_a   1.000
_cell.length_b   1.000
_cell.length_c   1.000
_cell.angle_alpha   90.00
_cell.angle_beta   90.00
_cell.angle_gamma   90.00
#
_symmetry.space_group_name_H-M   'P 1'
#
loop_
_entity.id
_entity.type
_entity.pdbx_description
1 polymer ?
#
loop_
_entity_poly.entity_id
_entity_poly.type
_entity_poly.pdbx_seq_one_letter_code
_entity_poly.pdbx_strand_id
1 'polypeptide(L)'
;MVFWLAATSVQAIPAKPGTKKTIRQADGTVVELTLRGDEHFSFYTDATGAAFKLLPGNKLQPITAEQVSETWSKRRQARMNAATARTRGAGDPDNVTTGKHRGLIILMQFKDQKFLTPEPQKVFDRFFNETGYNENGMSGSVKDYFLAQSYNKLEIDFDVVGPYTAKDSMAYYGSHIMIDDNDNADAHAEELIAEAVQQASADVDYSKYDWNEDSVVDQVFVIYAGYSEAQGAAPETIWPHEWSLKYAGMDIKYNGVTLATYGCAAELMGNGKDNTGKLDGIGTACHEFSHCLGLMDMYDTESQTNYGMSYWDVMDAGSYLDNSCTPAGYTSYERWSCGWLEPTELKGDMTQIAGMKPLAESPECYVMYNDAYKNEYYLLENRQKVGFDAALPGHGLLVLHVDYDRITWLNNKVNTDRDHQRVTIIPADNEAVATAKSLAGDPFPGTSANTALAVYSTPAPTLYHANTDGSYYMNKAIDNITESDDSLISFVALRPEFTAPESVEAKEVEGQPSSFTITWPAVNDAVSYQVELDEPFTVSPADAVVGEYDFAKTQTETVGTTDISQNLKDYGLDDWIGSNLFTTPNKLRIGTPSETGNIYSATLASPSSKNVTVVFGAGLVDNKPVGGTIYLYHYDNGNSICGAGYYIDVIKDGYYLFNFYEVNYDRFYVFINPDAQMYLNYFAAYDDIWTEEELGLNEGSSAGKHYHNATIYDTDTNSITLSDLNTDRKYIYRVRAKSSDGFYSRWTTEQSFQFSPSGISSVQLAPQHAGKIFDLQGRPRGTDPSALPKGIYIIDGKKVVK
;
A
#
# COMPACT_ATOMS: atom_id res chain seq x y z
N MET A 1 -27.13 11.20 -29.30
CA MET A 1 -26.73 9.79 -29.32
C MET A 1 -25.28 9.76 -28.84
N VAL A 2 -25.08 9.63 -27.55
CA VAL A 2 -23.72 9.56 -26.94
C VAL A 2 -23.34 8.09 -26.99
N PHE A 3 -22.36 7.75 -27.80
CA PHE A 3 -21.76 6.42 -27.79
C PHE A 3 -20.93 6.29 -26.50
N TRP A 4 -21.39 5.47 -25.61
CA TRP A 4 -20.59 4.99 -24.49
C TRP A 4 -19.63 3.95 -25.03
N LEU A 5 -18.36 4.26 -25.06
CA LEU A 5 -17.28 3.31 -25.25
C LEU A 5 -17.12 2.54 -23.93
N ALA A 6 -17.56 1.32 -23.91
CA ALA A 6 -17.18 0.40 -22.84
C ALA A 6 -15.71 0.01 -23.08
N ALA A 7 -14.86 0.36 -22.18
CA ALA A 7 -13.47 -0.04 -22.19
C ALA A 7 -13.35 -1.41 -21.51
N THR A 8 -12.48 -2.25 -22.05
CA THR A 8 -12.26 -3.59 -21.51
C THR A 8 -10.78 -3.88 -21.39
N SER A 9 -10.40 -4.53 -20.31
CA SER A 9 -9.01 -4.84 -19.96
C SER A 9 -8.67 -6.30 -20.29
N VAL A 10 -7.44 -6.57 -20.68
CA VAL A 10 -6.83 -7.88 -20.56
C VAL A 10 -6.53 -8.13 -19.10
N GLN A 11 -6.64 -9.36 -18.68
CA GLN A 11 -6.48 -9.78 -17.30
C GLN A 11 -5.54 -10.98 -17.25
N ALA A 12 -4.64 -11.03 -16.30
CA ALA A 12 -3.70 -12.14 -16.17
C ALA A 12 -3.16 -12.25 -14.76
N ILE A 13 -2.70 -13.46 -14.44
CA ILE A 13 -2.01 -13.72 -13.18
C ILE A 13 -0.76 -12.83 -13.04
N PRO A 14 -0.52 -12.20 -11.88
CA PRO A 14 0.70 -11.44 -11.65
C PRO A 14 1.92 -12.36 -11.65
N ALA A 15 3.12 -11.81 -11.83
CA ALA A 15 4.35 -12.55 -11.63
C ALA A 15 4.33 -13.25 -10.27
N LYS A 16 4.67 -14.55 -10.24
CA LYS A 16 4.69 -15.34 -9.00
C LYS A 16 5.57 -14.66 -7.95
N PRO A 17 5.03 -14.30 -6.78
CA PRO A 17 5.78 -13.61 -5.75
C PRO A 17 7.08 -14.33 -5.37
N GLY A 18 8.18 -13.57 -5.26
CA GLY A 18 9.48 -14.10 -4.91
C GLY A 18 10.21 -14.86 -6.03
N THR A 19 9.70 -14.87 -7.25
CA THR A 19 10.39 -15.46 -8.41
C THR A 19 11.70 -14.73 -8.67
N LYS A 20 12.83 -15.42 -8.51
CA LYS A 20 14.17 -14.85 -8.60
C LYS A 20 14.93 -15.32 -9.84
N LYS A 21 15.69 -14.40 -10.41
CA LYS A 21 16.60 -14.66 -11.53
C LYS A 21 17.99 -14.15 -11.20
N THR A 22 18.97 -15.06 -11.22
CA THR A 22 20.38 -14.67 -11.07
C THR A 22 20.99 -14.49 -12.45
N ILE A 23 21.53 -13.32 -12.71
CA ILE A 23 22.21 -13.02 -13.97
C ILE A 23 23.67 -12.67 -13.71
N ARG A 24 24.53 -13.03 -14.68
CA ARG A 24 25.91 -12.57 -14.72
C ARG A 24 26.06 -11.58 -15.85
N GLN A 25 26.44 -10.34 -15.51
CA GLN A 25 26.70 -9.27 -16.46
C GLN A 25 28.02 -9.47 -17.21
N ALA A 26 28.23 -8.71 -18.26
CA ALA A 26 29.43 -8.81 -19.09
C ALA A 26 30.73 -8.48 -18.34
N ASP A 27 30.67 -7.65 -17.31
CA ASP A 27 31.78 -7.33 -16.43
C ASP A 27 32.09 -8.41 -15.37
N GLY A 28 31.28 -9.45 -15.31
CA GLY A 28 31.39 -10.55 -14.35
C GLY A 28 30.57 -10.38 -13.08
N THR A 29 29.93 -9.25 -12.86
CA THR A 29 29.03 -8.99 -11.72
C THR A 29 27.86 -9.95 -11.76
N VAL A 30 27.51 -10.49 -10.59
CA VAL A 30 26.35 -11.38 -10.42
C VAL A 30 25.28 -10.63 -9.67
N VAL A 31 24.09 -10.48 -10.27
CA VAL A 31 22.96 -9.78 -9.69
C VAL A 31 21.79 -10.74 -9.54
N GLU A 32 21.15 -10.73 -8.37
CA GLU A 32 19.89 -11.43 -8.14
C GLU A 32 18.74 -10.44 -8.31
N LEU A 33 17.76 -10.81 -9.12
CA LEU A 33 16.63 -9.99 -9.49
C LEU A 33 15.33 -10.71 -9.16
N THR A 34 14.28 -9.97 -8.83
CA THR A 34 12.92 -10.49 -8.64
C THR A 34 12.06 -10.10 -9.83
N LEU A 35 11.37 -11.06 -10.43
CA LEU A 35 10.42 -10.84 -11.52
C LEU A 35 9.20 -10.09 -11.00
N ARG A 36 8.72 -9.13 -11.78
CA ARG A 36 7.51 -8.34 -11.57
C ARG A 36 6.74 -8.23 -12.88
N GLY A 37 5.48 -7.91 -12.78
CA GLY A 37 4.67 -7.60 -13.96
C GLY A 37 3.59 -8.63 -14.22
N ASP A 38 2.95 -8.46 -15.37
CA ASP A 38 1.92 -9.29 -15.93
C ASP A 38 2.18 -9.49 -17.45
N GLU A 39 1.21 -10.01 -18.18
CA GLU A 39 1.30 -10.23 -19.63
C GLU A 39 1.47 -8.94 -20.43
N HIS A 40 1.14 -7.78 -19.86
CA HIS A 40 1.31 -6.50 -20.52
C HIS A 40 2.75 -6.03 -20.46
N PHE A 41 3.38 -6.22 -19.30
CA PHE A 41 4.75 -5.76 -19.09
C PHE A 41 5.41 -6.49 -17.94
N SER A 42 6.44 -7.27 -18.26
CA SER A 42 7.32 -7.86 -17.27
C SER A 42 8.60 -7.05 -17.09
N PHE A 43 9.07 -6.94 -15.87
CA PHE A 43 10.31 -6.26 -15.51
C PHE A 43 10.93 -6.92 -14.28
N TYR A 44 12.11 -6.47 -13.90
CA TYR A 44 12.82 -7.04 -12.76
C TYR A 44 13.14 -5.96 -11.74
N THR A 45 13.09 -6.31 -10.44
CA THR A 45 13.58 -5.47 -9.36
C THR A 45 14.76 -6.14 -8.66
N ASP A 46 15.74 -5.35 -8.23
CA ASP A 46 16.79 -5.82 -7.33
C ASP A 46 16.35 -5.77 -5.86
N ALA A 47 17.27 -6.12 -4.96
CA ALA A 47 17.00 -6.09 -3.51
C ALA A 47 16.72 -4.67 -2.96
N THR A 48 17.03 -3.63 -3.71
CA THR A 48 16.77 -2.23 -3.34
C THR A 48 15.43 -1.72 -3.87
N GLY A 49 14.73 -2.54 -4.69
CA GLY A 49 13.51 -2.14 -5.37
C GLY A 49 13.75 -1.40 -6.69
N ALA A 50 15.01 -1.18 -7.09
CA ALA A 50 15.31 -0.56 -8.38
C ALA A 50 14.84 -1.46 -9.53
N ALA A 51 14.11 -0.87 -10.49
CA ALA A 51 13.50 -1.59 -11.59
C ALA A 51 14.42 -1.64 -12.81
N PHE A 52 14.40 -2.81 -13.50
CA PHE A 52 15.25 -3.06 -14.66
C PHE A 52 14.49 -3.83 -15.72
N LYS A 53 14.79 -3.51 -16.97
CA LYS A 53 14.50 -4.34 -18.13
C LYS A 53 15.68 -5.27 -18.41
N LEU A 54 15.41 -6.54 -18.68
CA LEU A 54 16.43 -7.49 -19.07
C LEU A 54 16.55 -7.57 -20.58
N LEU A 55 17.66 -7.05 -21.12
CA LEU A 55 17.96 -7.06 -22.53
C LEU A 55 18.74 -8.33 -22.95
N PRO A 56 18.79 -8.67 -24.25
CA PRO A 56 19.58 -9.76 -24.78
C PRO A 56 21.05 -9.69 -24.32
N GLY A 57 21.61 -10.85 -23.95
CA GLY A 57 22.98 -10.95 -23.44
C GLY A 57 23.11 -10.65 -21.95
N ASN A 58 22.03 -10.71 -21.19
CA ASN A 58 21.97 -10.44 -19.74
C ASN A 58 22.36 -8.99 -19.37
N LYS A 59 22.08 -8.04 -20.25
CA LYS A 59 22.28 -6.63 -19.98
C LYS A 59 21.07 -6.08 -19.23
N LEU A 60 21.30 -5.39 -18.11
CA LEU A 60 20.27 -4.68 -17.38
C LEU A 60 20.18 -3.25 -17.88
N GLN A 61 18.96 -2.81 -18.14
CA GLN A 61 18.63 -1.43 -18.44
C GLN A 61 17.75 -0.92 -17.29
N PRO A 62 18.18 0.08 -16.52
CA PRO A 62 17.34 0.71 -15.51
C PRO A 62 16.08 1.32 -16.12
N ILE A 63 14.97 1.21 -15.43
CA ILE A 63 13.69 1.85 -15.77
C ILE A 63 13.12 2.53 -14.53
N THR A 64 12.46 3.66 -14.71
CA THR A 64 11.81 4.37 -13.60
C THR A 64 10.42 3.82 -13.33
N ALA A 65 9.88 4.06 -12.13
CA ALA A 65 8.49 3.71 -11.81
C ALA A 65 7.49 4.38 -12.76
N GLU A 66 7.76 5.62 -13.18
CA GLU A 66 6.96 6.33 -14.17
C GLU A 66 7.00 5.64 -15.54
N GLN A 67 8.18 5.22 -16.00
CA GLN A 67 8.33 4.47 -17.24
C GLN A 67 7.62 3.11 -17.17
N VAL A 68 7.63 2.45 -16.02
CA VAL A 68 6.85 1.23 -15.78
C VAL A 68 5.37 1.53 -15.95
N SER A 69 4.83 2.49 -15.20
CA SER A 69 3.41 2.87 -15.24
C SER A 69 2.98 3.39 -16.63
N GLU A 70 3.79 4.25 -17.27
CA GLU A 70 3.50 4.71 -18.64
C GLU A 70 3.48 3.59 -19.65
N THR A 71 4.44 2.67 -19.59
CA THR A 71 4.53 1.54 -20.52
C THR A 71 3.31 0.65 -20.36
N TRP A 72 2.95 0.33 -19.14
CA TRP A 72 1.76 -0.45 -18.83
C TRP A 72 0.47 0.23 -19.30
N SER A 73 0.28 1.50 -18.93
CA SER A 73 -0.88 2.28 -19.35
C SER A 73 -0.99 2.41 -20.88
N LYS A 74 0.11 2.66 -21.56
CA LYS A 74 0.13 2.75 -23.03
C LYS A 74 -0.26 1.44 -23.71
N ARG A 75 0.25 0.33 -23.22
CA ARG A 75 -0.04 -1.00 -23.79
C ARG A 75 -1.46 -1.42 -23.55
N ARG A 76 -1.94 -1.25 -22.30
CA ARG A 76 -3.33 -1.46 -21.98
C ARG A 76 -4.23 -0.58 -22.87
N GLN A 77 -3.91 0.71 -23.02
CA GLN A 77 -4.67 1.63 -23.86
C GLN A 77 -4.62 1.26 -25.35
N ALA A 78 -3.48 0.80 -25.85
CA ALA A 78 -3.36 0.35 -27.24
C ALA A 78 -4.24 -0.88 -27.50
N ARG A 79 -4.26 -1.83 -26.58
CA ARG A 79 -5.14 -3.00 -26.64
C ARG A 79 -6.60 -2.61 -26.46
N MET A 80 -6.92 -1.70 -25.54
CA MET A 80 -8.27 -1.16 -25.34
C MET A 80 -8.81 -0.41 -26.55
N ASN A 81 -7.97 0.36 -27.26
CA ASN A 81 -8.37 1.09 -28.48
C ASN A 81 -8.66 0.14 -29.66
N ALA A 82 -8.10 -1.06 -29.63
CA ALA A 82 -8.45 -2.11 -30.59
C ALA A 82 -9.81 -2.76 -30.29
N ALA A 83 -10.39 -2.47 -29.12
CA ALA A 83 -11.52 -3.14 -28.56
C ALA A 83 -12.84 -2.39 -28.76
N THR A 84 -13.77 -2.98 -29.49
CA THR A 84 -15.17 -2.52 -29.59
C THR A 84 -16.19 -3.57 -29.14
N ALA A 85 -15.77 -4.55 -28.36
CA ALA A 85 -16.61 -5.63 -27.89
C ALA A 85 -16.78 -5.65 -26.37
N ARG A 86 -17.84 -6.32 -25.90
CA ARG A 86 -18.21 -6.45 -24.50
C ARG A 86 -17.13 -7.13 -23.69
N THR A 87 -16.70 -6.54 -22.60
CA THR A 87 -16.23 -7.25 -21.42
C THR A 87 -17.35 -7.24 -20.41
N ARG A 88 -17.56 -8.36 -19.84
CA ARG A 88 -18.50 -8.60 -18.78
C ARG A 88 -17.76 -8.23 -17.48
N GLY A 89 -17.98 -7.03 -16.94
CA GLY A 89 -17.49 -6.65 -15.61
C GLY A 89 -18.26 -7.35 -14.51
N ALA A 90 -17.72 -7.48 -13.34
CA ALA A 90 -18.40 -8.02 -12.17
C ALA A 90 -19.77 -7.34 -11.99
N GLY A 91 -20.81 -8.16 -11.81
CA GLY A 91 -22.20 -7.69 -11.73
C GLY A 91 -22.85 -7.31 -13.07
N ASP A 92 -22.22 -7.58 -14.22
CA ASP A 92 -22.90 -7.48 -15.52
C ASP A 92 -24.00 -8.55 -15.59
N PRO A 93 -25.26 -8.17 -15.88
CA PRO A 93 -26.37 -9.12 -15.97
C PRO A 93 -26.20 -10.16 -17.09
N ASP A 94 -25.29 -9.92 -18.04
CA ASP A 94 -24.97 -10.87 -19.10
C ASP A 94 -23.94 -11.95 -18.66
N ASN A 95 -23.32 -11.83 -17.47
CA ASN A 95 -22.40 -12.83 -16.93
C ASN A 95 -23.17 -14.03 -16.39
N VAL A 96 -22.79 -15.22 -16.83
CA VAL A 96 -23.37 -16.47 -16.34
C VAL A 96 -22.49 -17.04 -15.24
N THR A 97 -22.91 -16.84 -14.00
CA THR A 97 -22.14 -17.23 -12.80
C THR A 97 -22.84 -18.34 -12.00
N THR A 98 -23.96 -18.86 -12.47
CA THR A 98 -24.74 -19.90 -11.79
C THR A 98 -25.28 -20.92 -12.77
N GLY A 99 -25.60 -22.13 -12.30
CA GLY A 99 -26.17 -23.21 -13.10
C GLY A 99 -25.19 -24.33 -13.39
N LYS A 100 -25.60 -25.24 -14.29
CA LYS A 100 -24.74 -26.31 -14.79
C LYS A 100 -24.34 -26.03 -16.23
N HIS A 101 -23.02 -25.96 -16.42
CA HIS A 101 -22.45 -25.58 -17.70
C HIS A 101 -21.35 -26.53 -18.12
N ARG A 102 -20.97 -26.44 -19.39
CA ARG A 102 -19.78 -27.13 -19.94
C ARG A 102 -18.68 -26.12 -20.17
N GLY A 103 -17.49 -26.45 -19.68
CA GLY A 103 -16.26 -25.69 -19.97
C GLY A 103 -15.45 -26.42 -21.04
N LEU A 104 -14.70 -25.70 -21.86
CA LEU A 104 -13.86 -26.30 -22.91
C LEU A 104 -12.39 -26.09 -22.61
N ILE A 105 -11.64 -27.18 -22.50
CA ILE A 105 -10.19 -27.19 -22.31
C ILE A 105 -9.52 -27.77 -23.56
N ILE A 106 -8.70 -26.97 -24.23
CA ILE A 106 -7.95 -27.40 -25.40
C ILE A 106 -6.48 -27.54 -25.02
N LEU A 107 -5.93 -28.73 -25.20
CA LEU A 107 -4.52 -29.00 -24.97
C LEU A 107 -3.72 -28.65 -26.24
N MET A 108 -2.76 -27.76 -26.11
CA MET A 108 -1.95 -27.28 -27.23
C MET A 108 -0.46 -27.44 -26.96
N GLN A 109 0.23 -28.16 -27.85
CA GLN A 109 1.68 -28.29 -27.78
C GLN A 109 2.34 -27.63 -29.01
N PHE A 110 3.60 -27.28 -28.84
CA PHE A 110 4.34 -26.59 -29.90
C PHE A 110 5.08 -27.59 -30.81
N LYS A 111 5.57 -27.09 -31.92
CA LYS A 111 6.38 -27.90 -32.84
C LYS A 111 7.64 -28.46 -32.17
N ASP A 112 8.25 -27.68 -31.31
CA ASP A 112 9.51 -27.96 -30.60
C ASP A 112 9.33 -28.31 -29.11
N GLN A 113 8.17 -27.99 -28.48
CA GLN A 113 7.87 -28.30 -27.10
C GLN A 113 6.60 -29.15 -27.02
N LYS A 114 6.74 -30.39 -26.55
CA LYS A 114 5.63 -31.30 -26.33
C LYS A 114 5.26 -31.34 -24.85
N PHE A 115 4.04 -31.80 -24.52
CA PHE A 115 3.69 -32.12 -23.16
C PHE A 115 4.71 -33.08 -22.55
N LEU A 116 5.18 -32.75 -21.35
CA LEU A 116 6.01 -33.62 -20.54
C LEU A 116 5.15 -34.61 -19.73
N THR A 117 3.92 -34.21 -19.46
CA THR A 117 2.91 -35.03 -18.78
C THR A 117 2.53 -36.23 -19.65
N PRO A 118 2.69 -37.46 -19.18
CA PRO A 118 2.22 -38.63 -19.89
C PRO A 118 0.71 -38.64 -20.01
N GLU A 119 0.16 -39.07 -21.17
CA GLU A 119 -1.29 -39.11 -21.42
C GLU A 119 -2.01 -37.81 -21.03
N PRO A 120 -1.58 -36.63 -21.52
CA PRO A 120 -1.99 -35.31 -20.99
C PRO A 120 -3.51 -35.15 -20.98
N GLN A 121 -4.24 -35.66 -21.99
CA GLN A 121 -5.70 -35.57 -22.01
C GLN A 121 -6.34 -36.22 -20.78
N LYS A 122 -5.90 -37.39 -20.39
CA LYS A 122 -6.44 -38.09 -19.21
C LYS A 122 -6.06 -37.41 -17.90
N VAL A 123 -4.83 -36.89 -17.83
CA VAL A 123 -4.36 -36.21 -16.63
C VAL A 123 -5.11 -34.91 -16.44
N PHE A 124 -5.26 -34.10 -17.50
CA PHE A 124 -5.99 -32.85 -17.42
C PHE A 124 -7.50 -33.05 -17.29
N ASP A 125 -8.08 -34.13 -17.86
CA ASP A 125 -9.49 -34.45 -17.56
C ASP A 125 -9.72 -34.66 -16.05
N ARG A 126 -8.83 -35.39 -15.37
CA ARG A 126 -8.88 -35.55 -13.92
C ARG A 126 -8.60 -34.24 -13.16
N PHE A 127 -7.60 -33.51 -13.60
CA PHE A 127 -7.21 -32.21 -13.02
C PHE A 127 -8.38 -31.19 -13.01
N PHE A 128 -9.17 -31.19 -14.09
CA PHE A 128 -10.31 -30.30 -14.20
C PHE A 128 -11.58 -30.87 -13.55
N ASN A 129 -11.81 -32.19 -13.56
CA ASN A 129 -13.13 -32.76 -13.25
C ASN A 129 -13.20 -33.71 -12.05
N GLU A 130 -12.09 -34.36 -11.65
CA GLU A 130 -12.13 -35.43 -10.64
C GLU A 130 -12.42 -34.86 -9.25
N THR A 131 -13.52 -35.29 -8.65
CA THR A 131 -13.89 -34.91 -7.30
C THR A 131 -12.83 -35.38 -6.28
N GLY A 132 -12.32 -34.45 -5.48
CA GLY A 132 -11.28 -34.71 -4.49
C GLY A 132 -9.92 -34.98 -5.09
N TYR A 133 -9.62 -34.45 -6.28
CA TYR A 133 -8.33 -34.59 -6.94
C TYR A 133 -7.20 -34.11 -6.03
N ASN A 134 -6.21 -34.97 -5.78
CA ASN A 134 -5.15 -34.71 -4.81
C ASN A 134 -3.74 -35.09 -5.31
N GLU A 135 -3.58 -35.36 -6.60
CA GLU A 135 -2.26 -35.63 -7.17
C GLU A 135 -1.40 -34.35 -7.11
N ASN A 136 -0.10 -34.54 -6.92
CA ASN A 136 0.88 -33.47 -6.77
C ASN A 136 0.63 -32.48 -5.61
N GLY A 137 -0.20 -32.84 -4.63
CA GLY A 137 -0.51 -32.01 -3.45
C GLY A 137 -1.71 -31.08 -3.62
N MET A 138 -2.50 -31.25 -4.69
CA MET A 138 -3.65 -30.40 -4.94
C MET A 138 -4.80 -30.67 -3.96
N SER A 139 -5.53 -29.62 -3.60
CA SER A 139 -6.64 -29.66 -2.63
C SER A 139 -7.99 -29.93 -3.26
N GLY A 140 -8.04 -30.25 -4.55
CA GLY A 140 -9.23 -30.51 -5.34
C GLY A 140 -8.95 -30.30 -6.82
N SER A 141 -9.94 -30.56 -7.68
CA SER A 141 -9.92 -30.20 -9.09
C SER A 141 -10.38 -28.75 -9.29
N VAL A 142 -10.22 -28.23 -10.51
CA VAL A 142 -10.79 -26.90 -10.89
C VAL A 142 -12.33 -26.89 -10.70
N LYS A 143 -13.01 -27.98 -11.05
CA LYS A 143 -14.46 -28.15 -10.78
C LYS A 143 -14.76 -28.11 -9.28
N ASP A 144 -14.00 -28.80 -8.45
CA ASP A 144 -14.17 -28.76 -6.99
C ASP A 144 -14.02 -27.35 -6.44
N TYR A 145 -13.06 -26.58 -7.00
CA TYR A 145 -12.85 -25.18 -6.60
C TYR A 145 -14.11 -24.34 -6.86
N PHE A 146 -14.62 -24.32 -8.10
CA PHE A 146 -15.80 -23.50 -8.42
C PHE A 146 -17.07 -23.99 -7.71
N LEU A 147 -17.25 -25.28 -7.52
CA LEU A 147 -18.33 -25.81 -6.69
C LEU A 147 -18.26 -25.31 -5.25
N ALA A 148 -17.09 -25.36 -4.63
CA ALA A 148 -16.88 -24.90 -3.26
C ALA A 148 -17.10 -23.39 -3.14
N GLN A 149 -16.49 -22.60 -4.04
CA GLN A 149 -16.57 -21.15 -3.99
C GLN A 149 -17.99 -20.63 -4.18
N SER A 150 -18.77 -21.29 -5.03
CA SER A 150 -20.14 -20.90 -5.37
C SER A 150 -21.21 -21.50 -4.45
N TYR A 151 -20.84 -22.22 -3.39
CA TYR A 151 -21.77 -23.01 -2.58
C TYR A 151 -22.66 -23.93 -3.42
N ASN A 152 -22.05 -24.59 -4.41
CA ASN A 152 -22.70 -25.47 -5.41
C ASN A 152 -23.71 -24.75 -6.32
N LYS A 153 -23.63 -23.42 -6.49
CA LYS A 153 -24.49 -22.68 -7.42
C LYS A 153 -23.97 -22.71 -8.85
N LEU A 154 -22.65 -22.86 -9.04
CA LEU A 154 -22.00 -23.01 -10.34
C LEU A 154 -21.35 -24.39 -10.41
N GLU A 155 -21.83 -25.24 -11.31
CA GLU A 155 -21.21 -26.53 -11.62
C GLU A 155 -20.75 -26.54 -13.08
N ILE A 156 -19.45 -26.77 -13.30
CA ILE A 156 -18.86 -26.82 -14.63
C ILE A 156 -18.30 -28.22 -14.88
N ASP A 157 -18.77 -28.88 -15.94
CA ASP A 157 -18.18 -30.11 -16.45
C ASP A 157 -17.26 -29.77 -17.62
N PHE A 158 -15.96 -30.04 -17.51
CA PHE A 158 -14.97 -29.66 -18.49
C PHE A 158 -14.77 -30.77 -19.55
N ASP A 159 -14.91 -30.41 -20.82
CA ASP A 159 -14.48 -31.26 -21.95
C ASP A 159 -13.02 -31.00 -22.28
N VAL A 160 -12.15 -31.98 -22.15
CA VAL A 160 -10.72 -31.86 -22.45
C VAL A 160 -10.41 -32.50 -23.78
N VAL A 161 -9.90 -31.77 -24.72
CA VAL A 161 -9.59 -32.20 -26.09
C VAL A 161 -8.12 -31.95 -26.48
N GLY A 162 -7.61 -32.71 -27.43
CA GLY A 162 -6.22 -32.64 -27.86
C GLY A 162 -5.35 -33.72 -27.21
N PRO A 163 -4.01 -33.59 -27.17
CA PRO A 163 -3.25 -32.38 -27.54
C PRO A 163 -3.12 -32.19 -29.05
N TYR A 164 -3.38 -30.97 -29.50
CA TYR A 164 -3.09 -30.54 -30.88
C TYR A 164 -1.66 -29.96 -30.96
N THR A 165 -1.14 -29.83 -32.18
CA THR A 165 0.23 -29.31 -32.38
C THR A 165 0.20 -28.01 -33.16
N ALA A 166 0.73 -26.95 -32.60
CA ALA A 166 0.91 -25.69 -33.25
C ALA A 166 1.89 -25.75 -34.44
N LYS A 167 1.71 -24.90 -35.43
CA LYS A 167 2.53 -24.85 -36.65
C LYS A 167 3.95 -24.43 -36.37
N ASP A 168 4.16 -23.59 -35.39
CA ASP A 168 5.44 -22.97 -35.06
C ASP A 168 5.97 -23.36 -33.68
N SER A 169 7.17 -22.86 -33.37
CA SER A 169 7.86 -23.08 -32.10
C SER A 169 7.20 -22.31 -30.96
N MET A 170 7.42 -22.72 -29.71
CA MET A 170 7.00 -21.94 -28.55
C MET A 170 7.50 -20.47 -28.64
N ALA A 171 8.77 -20.30 -29.03
CA ALA A 171 9.36 -18.97 -29.16
C ALA A 171 8.68 -18.09 -30.22
N TYR A 172 7.98 -18.65 -31.19
CA TYR A 172 7.19 -17.84 -32.13
C TYR A 172 6.01 -17.18 -31.44
N TYR A 173 5.33 -17.90 -30.57
CA TYR A 173 4.12 -17.40 -29.90
C TYR A 173 4.40 -16.56 -28.67
N GLY A 174 5.40 -16.94 -27.87
CA GLY A 174 5.71 -16.32 -26.60
C GLY A 174 6.87 -15.33 -26.61
N SER A 175 7.70 -15.25 -27.68
CA SER A 175 8.79 -14.29 -27.70
C SER A 175 8.24 -12.85 -27.68
N HIS A 176 8.89 -12.00 -26.91
CA HIS A 176 8.50 -10.60 -26.80
C HIS A 176 8.68 -9.84 -28.11
N ILE A 177 7.66 -9.10 -28.52
CA ILE A 177 7.76 -8.17 -29.63
C ILE A 177 8.31 -6.85 -29.12
N MET A 178 9.30 -6.31 -29.82
CA MET A 178 9.74 -4.94 -29.68
C MET A 178 8.88 -4.05 -30.59
N ILE A 179 7.74 -3.56 -30.10
CA ILE A 179 6.91 -2.61 -30.85
C ILE A 179 7.52 -1.20 -30.79
N ASP A 180 8.14 -0.88 -29.69
CA ASP A 180 9.06 0.24 -29.49
C ASP A 180 10.20 -0.22 -28.56
N ASP A 181 11.12 0.67 -28.17
CA ASP A 181 12.24 0.31 -27.28
C ASP A 181 11.80 -0.25 -25.88
N ASN A 182 10.50 -0.41 -25.66
CA ASN A 182 9.91 -0.76 -24.36
C ASN A 182 8.98 -1.99 -24.38
N ASP A 183 8.88 -2.80 -25.44
CA ASP A 183 7.88 -3.86 -25.51
C ASP A 183 8.36 -5.24 -25.06
N ASN A 184 7.57 -5.91 -24.17
CA ASN A 184 7.81 -7.26 -23.64
C ASN A 184 6.53 -8.12 -23.58
N ALA A 185 5.50 -7.85 -24.39
CA ALA A 185 4.33 -8.71 -24.45
C ALA A 185 4.57 -9.89 -25.39
N ASP A 186 3.87 -11.00 -25.19
CA ASP A 186 3.91 -12.16 -26.06
C ASP A 186 3.54 -11.78 -27.49
N ALA A 187 4.33 -12.27 -28.45
CA ALA A 187 4.25 -11.82 -29.84
C ALA A 187 2.97 -12.26 -30.56
N HIS A 188 2.57 -13.51 -30.35
CA HIS A 188 1.54 -14.17 -31.13
C HIS A 188 0.72 -15.16 -30.28
N ALA A 189 0.50 -14.88 -28.99
CA ALA A 189 -0.25 -15.77 -28.11
C ALA A 189 -1.68 -16.03 -28.61
N GLU A 190 -2.35 -14.98 -29.13
CA GLU A 190 -3.68 -15.09 -29.72
C GLU A 190 -3.72 -15.95 -31.00
N GLU A 191 -2.63 -15.99 -31.76
CA GLU A 191 -2.54 -16.90 -32.92
C GLU A 191 -2.49 -18.36 -32.48
N LEU A 192 -1.81 -18.67 -31.37
CA LEU A 192 -1.82 -20.01 -30.79
C LEU A 192 -3.25 -20.43 -30.41
N ILE A 193 -4.00 -19.54 -29.78
CA ILE A 193 -5.40 -19.79 -29.40
C ILE A 193 -6.28 -20.00 -30.64
N ALA A 194 -6.12 -19.14 -31.65
CA ALA A 194 -6.85 -19.28 -32.91
C ALA A 194 -6.57 -20.62 -33.60
N GLU A 195 -5.31 -21.07 -33.60
CA GLU A 195 -4.91 -22.38 -34.12
C GLU A 195 -5.50 -23.53 -33.26
N ALA A 196 -5.48 -23.41 -31.94
CA ALA A 196 -6.07 -24.39 -31.05
C ALA A 196 -7.56 -24.59 -31.35
N VAL A 197 -8.30 -23.48 -31.40
CA VAL A 197 -9.72 -23.47 -31.74
C VAL A 197 -9.97 -24.05 -33.15
N GLN A 198 -9.15 -23.66 -34.12
CA GLN A 198 -9.30 -24.19 -35.47
C GLN A 198 -9.08 -25.71 -35.51
N GLN A 199 -8.05 -26.22 -34.87
CA GLN A 199 -7.77 -27.67 -34.88
C GLN A 199 -8.82 -28.45 -34.12
N ALA A 200 -9.31 -27.94 -32.98
CA ALA A 200 -10.36 -28.58 -32.19
C ALA A 200 -11.74 -28.57 -32.86
N SER A 201 -11.96 -27.70 -33.89
CA SER A 201 -13.28 -27.59 -34.53
C SER A 201 -13.79 -28.86 -35.22
N ALA A 202 -12.90 -29.85 -35.46
CA ALA A 202 -13.29 -31.16 -35.97
C ALA A 202 -13.88 -32.07 -34.87
N ASP A 203 -13.54 -31.85 -33.63
CA ASP A 203 -13.88 -32.70 -32.48
C ASP A 203 -14.89 -32.05 -31.53
N VAL A 204 -15.08 -30.70 -31.66
CA VAL A 204 -15.84 -29.87 -30.73
C VAL A 204 -17.02 -29.21 -31.42
N ASP A 205 -18.17 -29.25 -30.77
CA ASP A 205 -19.34 -28.43 -31.11
C ASP A 205 -19.37 -27.24 -30.14
N TYR A 206 -18.93 -26.08 -30.62
CA TYR A 206 -18.76 -24.86 -29.81
C TYR A 206 -20.07 -24.28 -29.29
N SER A 207 -21.22 -24.59 -29.91
CA SER A 207 -22.53 -24.13 -29.43
C SER A 207 -22.91 -24.65 -28.05
N LYS A 208 -22.21 -25.70 -27.55
CA LYS A 208 -22.44 -26.24 -26.20
C LYS A 208 -21.82 -25.37 -25.07
N TYR A 209 -20.98 -24.39 -25.41
CA TYR A 209 -20.27 -23.54 -24.49
C TYR A 209 -20.78 -22.08 -24.56
N ASP A 210 -21.89 -21.84 -25.22
CA ASP A 210 -22.70 -20.63 -25.18
C ASP A 210 -23.74 -20.80 -24.06
N TRP A 211 -23.44 -20.29 -22.88
CA TRP A 211 -24.16 -20.55 -21.63
C TRP A 211 -25.46 -19.75 -21.52
N ASN A 212 -25.53 -18.60 -22.16
CA ASN A 212 -26.66 -17.67 -22.12
C ASN A 212 -27.42 -17.57 -23.45
N GLU A 213 -27.06 -18.40 -24.46
CA GLU A 213 -27.67 -18.45 -25.79
C GLU A 213 -27.62 -17.14 -26.57
N ASP A 214 -26.54 -16.32 -26.35
CA ASP A 214 -26.34 -15.04 -27.04
C ASP A 214 -25.53 -15.17 -28.34
N SER A 215 -25.20 -16.40 -28.73
CA SER A 215 -24.36 -16.77 -29.88
C SER A 215 -22.89 -16.40 -29.73
N VAL A 216 -22.42 -16.25 -28.49
CA VAL A 216 -21.01 -16.09 -28.16
C VAL A 216 -20.61 -17.18 -27.15
N VAL A 217 -19.51 -17.84 -27.40
CA VAL A 217 -18.94 -18.82 -26.45
C VAL A 217 -18.49 -18.08 -25.21
N ASP A 218 -18.98 -18.48 -24.03
CA ASP A 218 -18.66 -17.84 -22.75
C ASP A 218 -17.21 -18.09 -22.33
N GLN A 219 -16.64 -19.27 -22.68
CA GLN A 219 -15.30 -19.61 -22.26
C GLN A 219 -14.64 -20.66 -23.19
N VAL A 220 -13.40 -20.37 -23.59
CA VAL A 220 -12.43 -21.31 -24.13
C VAL A 220 -11.18 -21.23 -23.30
N PHE A 221 -10.64 -22.36 -22.86
CA PHE A 221 -9.41 -22.38 -22.08
C PHE A 221 -8.35 -23.25 -22.74
N VAL A 222 -7.12 -22.73 -22.85
CA VAL A 222 -6.02 -23.47 -23.48
C VAL A 222 -4.92 -23.78 -22.46
N ILE A 223 -4.63 -25.08 -22.31
CA ILE A 223 -3.41 -25.50 -21.61
C ILE A 223 -2.32 -25.71 -22.65
N TYR A 224 -1.26 -24.91 -22.57
CA TYR A 224 -0.10 -25.03 -23.45
C TYR A 224 1.02 -25.83 -22.79
N ALA A 225 1.77 -26.61 -23.61
CA ALA A 225 2.84 -27.49 -23.14
C ALA A 225 4.04 -26.69 -22.63
N GLY A 226 4.61 -27.11 -21.51
CA GLY A 226 5.82 -26.53 -20.92
C GLY A 226 5.55 -25.55 -19.76
N TYR A 227 6.45 -24.59 -19.58
CA TYR A 227 6.51 -23.65 -18.45
C TYR A 227 6.01 -22.26 -18.86
N SER A 228 5.74 -21.41 -17.86
CA SER A 228 5.33 -20.01 -18.08
C SER A 228 6.38 -19.00 -17.60
N GLU A 229 6.42 -17.84 -18.26
CA GLU A 229 7.27 -16.72 -17.83
C GLU A 229 6.84 -16.18 -16.47
N ALA A 230 5.54 -16.14 -16.16
CA ALA A 230 5.00 -15.69 -14.86
C ALA A 230 5.65 -16.40 -13.66
N GLN A 231 6.17 -17.61 -13.86
CA GLN A 231 6.91 -18.38 -12.84
C GLN A 231 8.43 -18.40 -13.07
N GLY A 232 8.95 -17.49 -13.90
CA GLY A 232 10.39 -17.30 -14.12
C GLY A 232 11.01 -18.21 -15.16
N ALA A 233 10.24 -18.81 -16.06
CA ALA A 233 10.74 -19.51 -17.21
C ALA A 233 11.42 -18.56 -18.23
N ALA A 234 11.81 -19.08 -19.38
CA ALA A 234 12.47 -18.27 -20.40
C ALA A 234 11.50 -17.21 -20.99
N PRO A 235 12.00 -16.03 -21.39
CA PRO A 235 11.17 -14.98 -22.00
C PRO A 235 10.47 -15.36 -23.30
N GLU A 236 10.78 -16.52 -23.84
CA GLU A 236 10.15 -17.10 -25.02
C GLU A 236 8.94 -17.98 -24.67
N THR A 237 8.59 -18.10 -23.39
CA THR A 237 7.40 -18.83 -22.95
C THR A 237 6.23 -17.88 -22.75
N ILE A 238 5.01 -18.37 -23.02
CA ILE A 238 3.80 -17.56 -22.92
C ILE A 238 3.48 -17.25 -21.45
N TRP A 239 3.00 -16.04 -21.20
CA TRP A 239 2.43 -15.64 -19.92
C TRP A 239 0.97 -16.14 -19.82
N PRO A 240 0.53 -16.80 -18.74
CA PRO A 240 -0.89 -17.10 -18.53
C PRO A 240 -1.73 -15.84 -18.49
N HIS A 241 -2.84 -15.82 -19.23
CA HIS A 241 -3.71 -14.66 -19.31
C HIS A 241 -5.11 -15.00 -19.82
N GLU A 242 -6.06 -14.10 -19.56
CA GLU A 242 -7.36 -14.02 -20.23
C GLU A 242 -7.31 -12.90 -21.29
N TRP A 243 -7.87 -13.17 -22.47
CA TRP A 243 -7.99 -12.17 -23.53
C TRP A 243 -9.14 -12.46 -24.51
N SER A 244 -9.31 -11.55 -25.46
CA SER A 244 -10.31 -11.67 -26.51
C SER A 244 -9.71 -11.79 -27.90
N LEU A 245 -10.04 -12.86 -28.62
CA LEU A 245 -9.72 -13.05 -30.05
C LEU A 245 -10.25 -11.90 -30.92
N LYS A 246 -11.41 -11.37 -30.56
CA LYS A 246 -12.03 -10.26 -31.29
C LYS A 246 -11.20 -8.97 -31.14
N TYR A 247 -10.60 -8.75 -29.99
CA TYR A 247 -9.71 -7.61 -29.76
C TYR A 247 -8.38 -7.75 -30.48
N ALA A 248 -7.90 -8.98 -30.62
CA ALA A 248 -6.78 -9.29 -31.49
C ALA A 248 -7.11 -9.16 -32.99
N GLY A 249 -8.33 -8.68 -33.33
CA GLY A 249 -8.75 -8.51 -34.74
C GLY A 249 -9.22 -9.81 -35.39
N MET A 250 -9.47 -10.86 -34.63
CA MET A 250 -9.86 -12.18 -35.15
C MET A 250 -11.35 -12.40 -34.94
N ASP A 251 -12.14 -12.50 -36.02
CA ASP A 251 -13.56 -12.86 -35.97
C ASP A 251 -13.71 -14.36 -36.29
N ILE A 252 -13.66 -15.19 -35.25
CA ILE A 252 -13.69 -16.65 -35.39
C ILE A 252 -15.08 -17.16 -35.06
N LYS A 253 -15.67 -17.96 -35.99
CA LYS A 253 -17.01 -18.53 -35.85
C LYS A 253 -17.02 -20.00 -36.23
N TYR A 254 -17.58 -20.82 -35.32
CA TYR A 254 -17.87 -22.24 -35.55
C TYR A 254 -19.25 -22.58 -34.99
N ASN A 255 -19.92 -23.50 -35.60
CA ASN A 255 -21.24 -24.03 -35.19
C ASN A 255 -22.33 -22.94 -34.91
N GLY A 256 -22.19 -21.77 -35.57
CA GLY A 256 -23.14 -20.66 -35.45
C GLY A 256 -22.83 -19.68 -34.29
N VAL A 257 -21.82 -19.95 -33.46
CA VAL A 257 -21.39 -19.09 -32.36
C VAL A 257 -20.05 -18.42 -32.63
N THR A 258 -19.82 -17.26 -32.01
CA THR A 258 -18.56 -16.50 -32.06
C THR A 258 -17.68 -16.89 -30.88
N LEU A 259 -16.41 -17.13 -31.13
CA LEU A 259 -15.41 -17.33 -30.08
C LEU A 259 -14.74 -15.98 -29.80
N ALA A 260 -15.04 -15.39 -28.66
CA ALA A 260 -14.57 -14.06 -28.29
C ALA A 260 -13.52 -14.13 -27.20
N THR A 261 -13.85 -14.69 -26.05
CA THR A 261 -13.03 -14.72 -24.85
C THR A 261 -12.28 -16.05 -24.71
N TYR A 262 -11.04 -15.99 -24.27
CA TYR A 262 -10.25 -17.18 -23.95
C TYR A 262 -9.39 -16.93 -22.72
N GLY A 263 -9.07 -17.99 -21.96
CA GLY A 263 -8.02 -18.02 -20.98
C GLY A 263 -6.94 -19.03 -21.38
N CYS A 264 -5.73 -18.86 -20.85
CA CYS A 264 -4.68 -19.86 -21.04
C CYS A 264 -3.77 -20.02 -19.81
N ALA A 265 -3.20 -21.22 -19.66
CA ALA A 265 -2.23 -21.53 -18.61
C ALA A 265 -1.20 -22.56 -19.07
N ALA A 266 -0.07 -22.60 -18.38
CA ALA A 266 1.00 -23.55 -18.64
C ALA A 266 0.70 -24.96 -18.11
N GLU A 267 1.30 -25.96 -18.72
CA GLU A 267 1.31 -27.35 -18.21
C GLU A 267 2.05 -27.45 -16.88
N LEU A 268 3.21 -26.77 -16.75
CA LEU A 268 4.20 -27.08 -15.73
C LEU A 268 4.50 -25.88 -14.82
N MET A 269 4.64 -26.20 -13.55
CA MET A 269 5.06 -25.29 -12.48
C MET A 269 6.54 -24.91 -12.60
N GLY A 270 6.86 -23.63 -12.29
CA GLY A 270 8.22 -23.14 -12.09
C GLY A 270 8.93 -22.77 -13.40
N ASN A 271 10.27 -22.77 -13.35
CA ASN A 271 11.12 -22.19 -14.40
C ASN A 271 11.85 -23.24 -15.26
N GLY A 272 11.52 -24.52 -15.11
CA GLY A 272 12.18 -25.61 -15.82
C GLY A 272 13.54 -26.02 -15.28
N LYS A 273 14.09 -25.33 -14.28
CA LYS A 273 15.36 -25.66 -13.60
C LYS A 273 15.10 -26.28 -12.23
N ASP A 274 14.21 -25.63 -11.49
CA ASP A 274 13.71 -26.06 -10.20
C ASP A 274 12.31 -26.66 -10.43
N ASN A 275 11.90 -27.71 -9.81
CA ASN A 275 10.60 -28.40 -10.02
C ASN A 275 10.36 -28.96 -11.44
N THR A 276 11.39 -29.46 -12.10
CA THR A 276 11.29 -29.97 -13.47
C THR A 276 10.22 -31.06 -13.61
N GLY A 277 9.25 -30.86 -14.54
CA GLY A 277 8.23 -31.82 -14.91
C GLY A 277 7.07 -31.99 -13.92
N LYS A 278 6.92 -31.11 -12.92
CA LYS A 278 5.71 -31.07 -12.09
C LYS A 278 4.62 -30.29 -12.78
N LEU A 279 3.38 -30.79 -12.69
CA LEU A 279 2.21 -30.04 -13.15
C LEU A 279 2.11 -28.71 -12.37
N ASP A 280 1.67 -27.68 -13.05
CA ASP A 280 1.22 -26.47 -12.38
C ASP A 280 0.02 -26.76 -11.48
N GLY A 281 -0.15 -25.97 -10.42
CA GLY A 281 -1.32 -26.10 -9.55
C GLY A 281 -2.59 -25.55 -10.21
N ILE A 282 -3.72 -25.89 -9.62
CA ILE A 282 -5.02 -25.42 -10.14
C ILE A 282 -5.18 -23.89 -10.01
N GLY A 283 -4.38 -23.22 -9.17
CA GLY A 283 -4.52 -21.81 -8.84
C GLY A 283 -4.43 -20.89 -10.06
N THR A 284 -3.46 -21.13 -10.96
CA THR A 284 -3.36 -20.37 -12.22
C THR A 284 -4.61 -20.56 -13.09
N ALA A 285 -5.05 -21.81 -13.28
CA ALA A 285 -6.25 -22.08 -14.06
C ALA A 285 -7.52 -21.48 -13.42
N CYS A 286 -7.63 -21.49 -12.09
CA CYS A 286 -8.76 -20.88 -11.38
C CYS A 286 -8.75 -19.36 -11.53
N HIS A 287 -7.59 -18.71 -11.43
CA HIS A 287 -7.44 -17.26 -11.62
C HIS A 287 -7.87 -16.83 -13.03
N GLU A 288 -7.26 -17.40 -14.06
CA GLU A 288 -7.54 -17.02 -15.46
C GLU A 288 -8.98 -17.36 -15.88
N PHE A 289 -9.52 -18.46 -15.39
CA PHE A 289 -10.92 -18.80 -15.67
C PHE A 289 -11.90 -17.84 -14.96
N SER A 290 -11.52 -17.30 -13.81
CA SER A 290 -12.35 -16.33 -13.06
C SER A 290 -12.60 -15.07 -13.85
N HIS A 291 -11.64 -14.66 -14.69
CA HIS A 291 -11.83 -13.53 -15.59
C HIS A 291 -12.94 -13.79 -16.62
N CYS A 292 -13.09 -15.04 -17.08
CA CYS A 292 -14.21 -15.43 -17.94
C CYS A 292 -15.57 -15.31 -17.22
N LEU A 293 -15.60 -15.31 -15.88
CA LEU A 293 -16.78 -15.02 -15.08
C LEU A 293 -16.99 -13.53 -14.82
N GLY A 294 -16.10 -12.67 -15.31
CA GLY A 294 -16.16 -11.21 -15.16
C GLY A 294 -15.53 -10.67 -13.89
N LEU A 295 -14.67 -11.41 -13.23
CA LEU A 295 -13.91 -10.94 -12.05
C LEU A 295 -12.64 -10.21 -12.49
N MET A 296 -12.31 -9.14 -11.76
CA MET A 296 -11.14 -8.29 -12.02
C MET A 296 -9.95 -8.75 -11.19
N ASP A 297 -8.75 -8.34 -11.60
CA ASP A 297 -7.57 -8.45 -10.77
C ASP A 297 -7.68 -7.60 -9.52
N MET A 298 -7.28 -8.16 -8.38
CA MET A 298 -7.26 -7.48 -7.07
C MET A 298 -5.86 -7.05 -6.63
N TYR A 299 -4.85 -7.28 -7.48
CA TYR A 299 -3.51 -6.70 -7.31
C TYR A 299 -3.37 -5.35 -8.03
N ASP A 300 -2.28 -4.66 -7.77
CA ASP A 300 -1.91 -3.44 -8.49
C ASP A 300 -1.43 -3.78 -9.90
N THR A 301 -2.31 -3.64 -10.87
CA THR A 301 -2.06 -3.99 -12.27
C THR A 301 -1.18 -2.97 -13.02
N GLU A 302 -0.63 -1.95 -12.37
CA GLU A 302 0.26 -0.96 -13.00
C GLU A 302 1.70 -1.01 -12.48
N SER A 303 1.90 -1.27 -11.19
CA SER A 303 3.24 -1.26 -10.61
C SER A 303 3.56 -2.48 -9.73
N GLN A 304 2.55 -3.21 -9.29
CA GLN A 304 2.64 -4.31 -8.32
C GLN A 304 3.36 -3.90 -7.02
N THR A 305 3.21 -2.65 -6.62
CA THR A 305 3.81 -2.10 -5.40
C THR A 305 2.81 -1.91 -4.27
N ASN A 306 1.51 -1.81 -4.61
CA ASN A 306 0.44 -1.67 -3.64
C ASN A 306 0.10 -3.02 -3.01
N TYR A 307 -0.51 -2.98 -1.83
CA TYR A 307 -0.84 -4.19 -1.09
C TYR A 307 -1.91 -5.04 -1.78
N GLY A 308 -2.93 -4.42 -2.38
CA GLY A 308 -4.06 -5.11 -3.01
C GLY A 308 -4.81 -5.99 -2.02
N MET A 309 -5.13 -7.20 -2.46
CA MET A 309 -5.66 -8.29 -1.62
C MET A 309 -4.60 -9.32 -1.24
N SER A 310 -3.40 -9.21 -1.83
CA SER A 310 -2.24 -10.04 -1.52
C SER A 310 -2.57 -11.54 -1.56
N TYR A 311 -2.22 -12.30 -0.54
CA TYR A 311 -2.49 -13.75 -0.47
C TYR A 311 -3.91 -14.12 0.01
N TRP A 312 -4.77 -13.14 0.23
CA TRP A 312 -6.12 -13.38 0.73
C TRP A 312 -7.14 -13.70 -0.38
N ASP A 313 -6.77 -13.52 -1.63
CA ASP A 313 -7.66 -13.65 -2.77
C ASP A 313 -6.99 -14.37 -3.94
N VAL A 314 -7.74 -15.26 -4.62
CA VAL A 314 -7.29 -15.93 -5.84
C VAL A 314 -7.07 -14.95 -6.99
N MET A 315 -7.78 -13.81 -7.00
CA MET A 315 -7.61 -12.74 -8.01
C MET A 315 -6.39 -11.85 -7.74
N ASP A 316 -5.53 -12.26 -6.81
CA ASP A 316 -4.22 -11.70 -6.49
C ASP A 316 -3.24 -12.85 -6.22
N ALA A 317 -2.21 -12.64 -5.43
CA ALA A 317 -1.18 -13.62 -5.09
C ALA A 317 -1.69 -14.89 -4.38
N GLY A 318 -2.91 -14.89 -3.89
CA GLY A 318 -3.58 -16.06 -3.32
C GLY A 318 -3.71 -17.25 -4.29
N SER A 319 -3.66 -17.00 -5.61
CA SER A 319 -3.57 -18.03 -6.65
C SER A 319 -2.31 -18.89 -6.52
N TYR A 320 -1.23 -18.37 -5.94
CA TYR A 320 0.04 -19.04 -5.78
C TYR A 320 0.23 -19.77 -4.45
N LEU A 321 -0.76 -19.75 -3.56
CA LEU A 321 -0.67 -20.45 -2.28
C LEU A 321 -0.38 -21.94 -2.47
N ASP A 322 0.51 -22.47 -1.62
CA ASP A 322 0.99 -23.83 -1.71
C ASP A 322 1.49 -24.22 -3.13
N ASN A 323 2.19 -23.31 -3.79
CA ASN A 323 2.62 -23.45 -5.19
C ASN A 323 1.43 -23.68 -6.16
N SER A 324 0.38 -22.90 -6.02
CA SER A 324 -0.87 -22.97 -6.77
C SER A 324 -1.69 -24.26 -6.54
N CYS A 325 -1.27 -25.14 -5.62
CA CYS A 325 -1.98 -26.39 -5.33
C CYS A 325 -3.21 -26.19 -4.44
N THR A 326 -3.19 -25.17 -3.59
CA THR A 326 -4.25 -24.81 -2.66
C THR A 326 -4.51 -23.31 -2.76
N PRO A 327 -5.07 -22.81 -3.89
CA PRO A 327 -5.32 -21.39 -4.06
C PRO A 327 -6.33 -20.87 -3.03
N ALA A 328 -6.20 -19.62 -2.63
CA ALA A 328 -7.18 -18.96 -1.77
C ALA A 328 -8.59 -19.02 -2.37
N GLY A 329 -9.59 -19.13 -1.50
CA GLY A 329 -10.98 -18.92 -1.92
C GLY A 329 -11.22 -17.46 -2.26
N TYR A 330 -12.26 -17.21 -3.04
CA TYR A 330 -12.78 -15.86 -3.26
C TYR A 330 -13.19 -15.23 -1.93
N THR A 331 -13.02 -13.91 -1.84
CA THR A 331 -13.58 -13.13 -0.75
C THR A 331 -15.11 -13.04 -0.85
N SER A 332 -15.73 -12.46 0.16
CA SER A 332 -17.18 -12.17 0.10
C SER A 332 -17.54 -11.17 -1.01
N TYR A 333 -16.59 -10.33 -1.43
CA TYR A 333 -16.78 -9.38 -2.52
C TYR A 333 -17.06 -10.10 -3.86
N GLU A 334 -16.16 -11.01 -4.29
CA GLU A 334 -16.33 -11.75 -5.54
C GLU A 334 -17.53 -12.67 -5.48
N ARG A 335 -17.74 -13.35 -4.35
CA ARG A 335 -18.90 -14.24 -4.18
C ARG A 335 -20.22 -13.49 -4.26
N TRP A 336 -20.27 -12.27 -3.72
CA TRP A 336 -21.44 -11.39 -3.85
C TRP A 336 -21.60 -10.90 -5.30
N SER A 337 -20.55 -10.47 -5.93
CA SER A 337 -20.57 -10.03 -7.35
C SER A 337 -21.06 -11.12 -8.28
N CYS A 338 -20.73 -12.38 -7.99
CA CYS A 338 -21.21 -13.56 -8.74
C CYS A 338 -22.63 -14.02 -8.31
N GLY A 339 -23.26 -13.38 -7.33
CA GLY A 339 -24.58 -13.80 -6.83
C GLY A 339 -24.55 -15.10 -6.01
N TRP A 340 -23.39 -15.51 -5.53
CA TRP A 340 -23.23 -16.74 -4.76
C TRP A 340 -23.60 -16.56 -3.29
N LEU A 341 -23.47 -15.37 -2.77
CA LEU A 341 -23.94 -14.97 -1.43
C LEU A 341 -24.60 -13.58 -1.48
N GLU A 342 -25.29 -13.23 -0.42
CA GLU A 342 -25.84 -11.89 -0.19
C GLU A 342 -25.46 -11.46 1.22
N PRO A 343 -24.66 -10.37 1.35
CA PRO A 343 -24.25 -9.89 2.67
C PRO A 343 -25.44 -9.38 3.50
N THR A 344 -25.43 -9.69 4.80
CA THR A 344 -26.41 -9.12 5.72
C THR A 344 -25.97 -7.70 6.12
N GLU A 345 -26.80 -6.69 5.83
CA GLU A 345 -26.52 -5.31 6.20
C GLU A 345 -26.59 -5.11 7.73
N LEU A 346 -25.51 -4.65 8.32
CA LEU A 346 -25.47 -4.19 9.71
C LEU A 346 -25.93 -2.74 9.77
N LYS A 347 -27.12 -2.52 10.32
CA LYS A 347 -27.75 -1.20 10.47
C LYS A 347 -28.73 -1.15 11.67
N GLY A 348 -28.97 0.06 12.15
CA GLY A 348 -29.92 0.30 13.26
C GLY A 348 -29.26 0.12 14.62
N ASP A 349 -29.84 -0.71 15.47
CA ASP A 349 -29.41 -0.87 16.86
C ASP A 349 -28.20 -1.82 16.99
N MET A 350 -27.54 -1.74 18.12
CA MET A 350 -26.45 -2.63 18.52
C MET A 350 -26.84 -4.10 18.29
N THR A 351 -26.00 -4.83 17.61
CA THR A 351 -26.25 -6.21 17.23
C THR A 351 -25.12 -7.12 17.69
N GLN A 352 -25.46 -8.19 18.39
CA GLN A 352 -24.54 -9.26 18.75
C GLN A 352 -24.50 -10.29 17.62
N ILE A 353 -23.37 -10.48 17.00
CA ILE A 353 -23.10 -11.60 16.09
C ILE A 353 -22.41 -12.70 16.90
N ALA A 354 -22.97 -13.90 16.89
CA ALA A 354 -22.45 -15.01 17.67
C ALA A 354 -22.22 -16.23 16.78
N GLY A 355 -20.99 -16.73 16.77
CA GLY A 355 -20.65 -17.96 16.08
C GLY A 355 -20.72 -17.89 14.55
N MET A 356 -20.29 -16.79 13.95
CA MET A 356 -20.15 -16.63 12.49
C MET A 356 -19.24 -17.71 11.92
N LYS A 357 -19.76 -18.47 10.97
CA LYS A 357 -19.06 -19.62 10.37
C LYS A 357 -18.00 -19.18 9.36
N PRO A 358 -16.98 -20.03 9.11
CA PRO A 358 -16.02 -19.79 8.04
C PRO A 358 -16.69 -19.57 6.68
N LEU A 359 -16.21 -18.58 5.92
CA LEU A 359 -16.70 -18.27 4.58
C LEU A 359 -16.56 -19.46 3.61
N ALA A 360 -15.58 -20.32 3.80
CA ALA A 360 -15.41 -21.54 3.02
C ALA A 360 -16.54 -22.56 3.23
N GLU A 361 -17.25 -22.48 4.36
CA GLU A 361 -18.30 -23.44 4.76
C GLU A 361 -19.72 -22.86 4.69
N SER A 362 -19.86 -21.53 4.74
CA SER A 362 -21.15 -20.86 4.85
C SER A 362 -21.15 -19.52 4.08
N PRO A 363 -22.24 -19.19 3.36
CA PRO A 363 -22.39 -17.88 2.70
C PRO A 363 -22.64 -16.73 3.69
N GLU A 364 -22.20 -16.86 4.92
CA GLU A 364 -22.41 -15.87 5.97
C GLU A 364 -21.36 -14.76 5.89
N CYS A 365 -21.79 -13.55 5.59
CA CYS A 365 -20.99 -12.35 5.67
C CYS A 365 -21.85 -11.13 5.99
N TYR A 366 -21.23 -10.03 6.40
CA TYR A 366 -21.93 -8.81 6.78
C TYR A 366 -21.39 -7.63 6.00
N VAL A 367 -22.23 -6.62 5.77
CA VAL A 367 -21.87 -5.37 5.11
C VAL A 367 -22.22 -4.17 5.97
N MET A 368 -21.31 -3.21 6.05
CA MET A 368 -21.50 -1.90 6.65
C MET A 368 -21.23 -0.82 5.62
N TYR A 369 -22.26 -0.05 5.27
CA TYR A 369 -22.13 1.01 4.28
C TYR A 369 -21.67 2.34 4.90
N ASN A 370 -20.92 3.13 4.15
CA ASN A 370 -20.88 4.58 4.33
C ASN A 370 -22.27 5.13 4.07
N ASP A 371 -22.90 5.76 5.08
CA ASP A 371 -24.29 6.18 4.98
C ASP A 371 -24.53 7.35 4.03
N ALA A 372 -23.49 8.15 3.75
CA ALA A 372 -23.52 9.21 2.76
C ALA A 372 -23.20 8.75 1.34
N TYR A 373 -22.42 7.65 1.20
CA TYR A 373 -21.95 7.16 -0.10
C TYR A 373 -21.94 5.63 -0.15
N LYS A 374 -23.03 5.03 -0.63
CA LYS A 374 -23.26 3.57 -0.56
C LYS A 374 -22.33 2.71 -1.42
N ASN A 375 -21.58 3.29 -2.35
CA ASN A 375 -20.55 2.56 -3.09
C ASN A 375 -19.31 2.28 -2.26
N GLU A 376 -19.15 2.96 -1.13
CA GLU A 376 -18.11 2.69 -0.16
C GLU A 376 -18.67 1.93 1.04
N TYR A 377 -18.07 0.79 1.36
CA TYR A 377 -18.56 -0.10 2.40
C TYR A 377 -17.45 -1.03 2.92
N TYR A 378 -17.71 -1.62 4.07
CA TYR A 378 -16.91 -2.71 4.61
C TYR A 378 -17.66 -4.02 4.48
N LEU A 379 -16.94 -5.09 4.11
CA LEU A 379 -17.41 -6.46 4.19
C LEU A 379 -16.68 -7.17 5.33
N LEU A 380 -17.41 -7.95 6.09
CA LEU A 380 -16.89 -8.72 7.22
C LEU A 380 -17.06 -10.20 6.91
N GLU A 381 -15.96 -10.94 6.89
CA GLU A 381 -15.94 -12.36 6.59
C GLU A 381 -15.05 -13.14 7.55
N ASN A 382 -15.48 -14.34 7.92
CA ASN A 382 -14.67 -15.24 8.73
C ASN A 382 -13.79 -16.10 7.80
N ARG A 383 -12.48 -15.87 7.80
CA ARG A 383 -11.52 -16.67 7.04
C ARG A 383 -10.82 -17.64 7.96
N GLN A 384 -10.87 -18.91 7.61
CA GLN A 384 -10.28 -20.00 8.38
C GLN A 384 -9.50 -20.94 7.48
N LYS A 385 -8.49 -21.63 8.03
CA LYS A 385 -7.62 -22.54 7.27
C LYS A 385 -8.30 -23.87 6.98
N VAL A 386 -9.39 -23.85 6.23
CA VAL A 386 -10.19 -25.02 5.87
C VAL A 386 -10.50 -25.04 4.36
N GLY A 387 -10.64 -26.24 3.78
CA GLY A 387 -10.89 -26.39 2.35
C GLY A 387 -9.78 -25.74 1.49
N PHE A 388 -10.17 -24.92 0.51
CA PHE A 388 -9.22 -24.19 -0.32
C PHE A 388 -8.52 -23.05 0.44
N ASP A 389 -9.05 -22.61 1.55
CA ASP A 389 -8.40 -21.63 2.44
C ASP A 389 -7.35 -22.26 3.37
N ALA A 390 -7.07 -23.56 3.27
CA ALA A 390 -6.15 -24.27 4.17
C ALA A 390 -4.71 -23.71 4.16
N ALA A 391 -4.29 -23.08 3.05
CA ALA A 391 -2.98 -22.49 2.89
C ALA A 391 -2.92 -20.97 3.20
N LEU A 392 -4.01 -20.35 3.64
CA LEU A 392 -4.05 -18.93 3.99
C LEU A 392 -2.97 -18.55 5.03
N PRO A 393 -2.41 -17.34 4.97
CA PRO A 393 -1.35 -16.92 5.88
C PRO A 393 -1.79 -16.76 7.34
N GLY A 394 -3.07 -16.46 7.58
CA GLY A 394 -3.67 -16.25 8.90
C GLY A 394 -5.11 -16.77 8.94
N HIS A 395 -5.80 -16.51 10.05
CA HIS A 395 -7.22 -16.84 10.25
C HIS A 395 -7.89 -15.86 11.20
N GLY A 396 -9.22 -15.70 11.09
CA GLY A 396 -10.03 -14.79 11.92
C GLY A 396 -11.05 -14.01 11.11
N LEU A 397 -11.55 -12.91 11.67
CA LEU A 397 -12.41 -11.96 10.98
C LEU A 397 -11.57 -11.09 10.05
N LEU A 398 -11.75 -11.26 8.76
CA LEU A 398 -11.15 -10.36 7.76
C LEU A 398 -12.15 -9.24 7.46
N VAL A 399 -11.67 -8.00 7.42
CA VAL A 399 -12.50 -6.82 7.11
C VAL A 399 -11.99 -6.21 5.82
N LEU A 400 -12.83 -6.24 4.79
CA LEU A 400 -12.53 -5.64 3.49
C LEU A 400 -13.06 -4.21 3.46
N HIS A 401 -12.28 -3.29 2.92
CA HIS A 401 -12.71 -1.94 2.54
C HIS A 401 -12.91 -1.90 1.04
N VAL A 402 -14.12 -1.63 0.62
CA VAL A 402 -14.51 -1.53 -0.79
C VAL A 402 -15.02 -0.14 -1.10
N ASP A 403 -14.48 0.50 -2.15
CA ASP A 403 -15.01 1.74 -2.74
C ASP A 403 -15.20 1.54 -4.24
N TYR A 404 -16.41 1.08 -4.60
CA TYR A 404 -16.74 0.68 -5.95
C TYR A 404 -16.86 1.86 -6.91
N ASP A 405 -16.06 1.85 -7.97
CA ASP A 405 -16.17 2.74 -9.11
C ASP A 405 -16.19 1.95 -10.42
N ARG A 406 -17.29 2.02 -11.14
CA ARG A 406 -17.50 1.23 -12.37
C ARG A 406 -16.41 1.45 -13.41
N ILE A 407 -15.89 2.66 -13.55
CA ILE A 407 -14.86 2.96 -14.57
C ILE A 407 -13.53 2.33 -14.19
N THR A 408 -13.17 2.38 -12.92
CA THR A 408 -11.98 1.74 -12.39
C THR A 408 -12.02 0.23 -12.61
N TRP A 409 -13.18 -0.41 -12.34
CA TRP A 409 -13.38 -1.85 -12.60
C TRP A 409 -13.26 -2.19 -14.09
N LEU A 410 -13.97 -1.48 -14.95
CA LEU A 410 -13.90 -1.72 -16.40
C LEU A 410 -12.49 -1.56 -16.98
N ASN A 411 -11.63 -0.82 -16.31
CA ASN A 411 -10.25 -0.64 -16.72
C ASN A 411 -9.28 -1.60 -16.01
N ASN A 412 -9.77 -2.52 -15.17
CA ASN A 412 -8.96 -3.41 -14.34
C ASN A 412 -7.89 -2.65 -13.51
N LYS A 413 -8.28 -1.51 -12.93
CA LYS A 413 -7.42 -0.62 -12.15
C LYS A 413 -7.84 -0.55 -10.69
N VAL A 414 -8.40 -1.64 -10.17
CA VAL A 414 -9.05 -1.68 -8.86
C VAL A 414 -8.12 -1.19 -7.75
N ASN A 415 -6.86 -1.61 -7.74
CA ASN A 415 -5.89 -1.30 -6.68
C ASN A 415 -4.62 -0.59 -7.19
N THR A 416 -4.68 0.12 -8.32
CA THR A 416 -3.52 0.81 -8.89
C THR A 416 -3.18 2.13 -8.21
N ASP A 417 -4.15 2.80 -7.60
CA ASP A 417 -3.92 4.01 -6.83
C ASP A 417 -3.45 3.65 -5.42
N ARG A 418 -2.21 4.00 -5.09
CA ARG A 418 -1.59 3.67 -3.80
C ARG A 418 -2.37 4.25 -2.60
N ASP A 419 -2.84 5.48 -2.75
CA ASP A 419 -3.51 6.21 -1.68
C ASP A 419 -5.02 5.94 -1.66
N HIS A 420 -5.54 5.22 -2.65
CA HIS A 420 -6.95 4.92 -2.81
C HIS A 420 -7.17 3.53 -3.43
N GLN A 421 -6.71 2.49 -2.76
CA GLN A 421 -7.00 1.12 -3.15
C GLN A 421 -8.50 0.82 -2.97
N ARG A 422 -9.12 0.26 -4.00
CA ARG A 422 -10.58 0.16 -4.08
C ARG A 422 -11.17 -1.12 -3.48
N VAL A 423 -10.37 -2.18 -3.41
CA VAL A 423 -10.68 -3.40 -2.66
C VAL A 423 -9.43 -3.82 -1.93
N THR A 424 -9.42 -3.63 -0.63
CA THR A 424 -8.28 -3.99 0.20
C THR A 424 -8.76 -4.42 1.58
N ILE A 425 -7.89 -4.87 2.43
CA ILE A 425 -8.23 -5.23 3.81
C ILE A 425 -7.86 -4.11 4.78
N ILE A 426 -8.52 -4.09 5.93
CA ILE A 426 -8.11 -3.32 7.10
C ILE A 426 -7.36 -4.30 8.02
N PRO A 427 -6.02 -4.30 8.02
CA PRO A 427 -5.25 -5.28 8.77
C PRO A 427 -5.31 -5.01 10.26
N ALA A 428 -5.60 -6.04 11.06
CA ALA A 428 -5.76 -5.91 12.51
C ALA A 428 -4.48 -5.48 13.23
N ASP A 429 -3.30 -5.73 12.65
CA ASP A 429 -2.00 -5.26 13.15
C ASP A 429 -1.61 -3.86 12.64
N ASN A 430 -2.46 -3.25 11.80
CA ASN A 430 -2.24 -1.95 11.16
C ASN A 430 -1.02 -1.91 10.21
N GLU A 431 -0.60 -3.07 9.67
CA GLU A 431 0.54 -3.18 8.76
C GLU A 431 0.10 -3.82 7.42
N ALA A 432 -0.07 -3.03 6.36
CA ALA A 432 -0.43 -3.52 5.02
C ALA A 432 0.83 -3.89 4.21
N VAL A 433 1.52 -4.96 4.61
CA VAL A 433 2.74 -5.46 3.94
C VAL A 433 2.70 -6.98 3.79
N ALA A 434 3.09 -7.49 2.62
CA ALA A 434 3.03 -8.92 2.28
C ALA A 434 4.19 -9.74 2.90
N THR A 435 4.45 -9.58 4.20
CA THR A 435 5.36 -10.45 4.95
C THR A 435 4.57 -11.51 5.71
N ALA A 436 5.16 -12.69 5.92
CA ALA A 436 4.46 -13.78 6.62
C ALA A 436 3.95 -13.37 8.02
N LYS A 437 4.66 -12.48 8.71
CA LYS A 437 4.26 -11.98 10.03
C LYS A 437 3.06 -11.04 9.93
N SER A 438 3.10 -10.04 9.05
CA SER A 438 2.02 -9.09 8.85
C SER A 438 0.77 -9.79 8.32
N LEU A 439 0.90 -10.60 7.27
CA LEU A 439 -0.23 -11.38 6.74
C LEU A 439 -0.93 -12.24 7.82
N ALA A 440 -0.19 -12.82 8.76
CA ALA A 440 -0.80 -13.56 9.88
C ALA A 440 -1.49 -12.63 10.90
N GLY A 441 -1.15 -11.34 10.89
CA GLY A 441 -1.70 -10.30 11.75
C GLY A 441 -2.92 -9.57 11.17
N ASP A 442 -3.20 -9.73 9.89
CA ASP A 442 -4.31 -9.05 9.19
C ASP A 442 -5.70 -9.35 9.76
N PRO A 443 -6.09 -10.61 10.06
CA PRO A 443 -7.41 -10.90 10.61
C PRO A 443 -7.55 -10.51 12.08
N PHE A 444 -8.76 -10.10 12.47
CA PHE A 444 -9.12 -9.88 13.86
C PHE A 444 -9.62 -11.19 14.53
N PRO A 445 -9.31 -11.47 15.82
CA PRO A 445 -8.33 -10.76 16.63
C PRO A 445 -6.90 -11.08 16.21
N GLY A 446 -6.68 -12.15 15.46
CA GLY A 446 -5.43 -12.59 14.85
C GLY A 446 -4.26 -12.64 15.81
N THR A 447 -3.05 -12.61 15.25
CA THR A 447 -1.82 -12.61 16.05
C THR A 447 -1.58 -11.28 16.78
N SER A 448 -2.25 -10.21 16.36
CA SER A 448 -2.22 -8.90 17.02
C SER A 448 -3.07 -8.86 18.29
N ALA A 449 -3.96 -9.86 18.49
CA ALA A 449 -4.96 -9.90 19.55
C ALA A 449 -5.86 -8.63 19.59
N ASN A 450 -6.08 -8.02 18.42
CA ASN A 450 -6.90 -6.81 18.29
C ASN A 450 -8.37 -7.20 18.24
N THR A 451 -9.14 -6.76 19.21
CA THR A 451 -10.54 -7.16 19.40
C THR A 451 -11.55 -6.09 19.01
N ALA A 452 -11.09 -5.00 18.37
CA ALA A 452 -11.94 -3.88 18.00
C ALA A 452 -11.52 -3.21 16.68
N LEU A 453 -12.52 -2.79 15.92
CA LEU A 453 -12.38 -1.85 14.82
C LEU A 453 -13.40 -0.72 15.05
N ALA A 454 -12.92 0.38 15.61
CA ALA A 454 -13.72 1.53 16.03
C ALA A 454 -12.89 2.81 15.86
N VAL A 455 -13.51 3.96 15.93
CA VAL A 455 -12.80 5.26 15.76
C VAL A 455 -11.70 5.50 16.82
N TYR A 456 -11.72 4.76 17.90
CA TYR A 456 -10.70 4.82 18.96
C TYR A 456 -9.68 3.69 18.90
N SER A 457 -9.80 2.74 17.96
CA SER A 457 -8.84 1.64 17.80
C SER A 457 -7.75 1.98 16.78
N THR A 458 -6.71 1.16 16.79
CA THR A 458 -5.69 1.15 15.74
C THR A 458 -5.63 -0.28 15.19
N PRO A 459 -5.98 -0.47 13.89
CA PRO A 459 -6.45 0.53 12.92
C PRO A 459 -7.80 1.16 13.30
N ALA A 460 -8.07 2.34 12.73
CA ALA A 460 -9.38 2.97 12.79
C ALA A 460 -10.16 2.71 11.48
N PRO A 461 -11.51 2.68 11.53
CA PRO A 461 -12.36 2.40 10.36
C PRO A 461 -12.48 3.63 9.45
N THR A 462 -11.44 3.95 8.69
CA THR A 462 -11.35 5.13 7.83
C THR A 462 -12.09 4.95 6.51
N LEU A 463 -12.59 6.05 5.96
CA LEU A 463 -13.29 6.14 4.67
C LEU A 463 -12.59 7.10 3.74
N TYR A 464 -12.75 6.90 2.43
CA TYR A 464 -12.33 7.85 1.39
C TYR A 464 -13.34 8.96 1.19
N HIS A 465 -14.63 8.69 1.41
CA HIS A 465 -15.72 9.65 1.27
C HIS A 465 -16.28 10.03 2.63
N ALA A 466 -16.54 11.34 2.83
CA ALA A 466 -17.13 11.81 4.08
C ALA A 466 -18.47 11.12 4.37
N ASN A 467 -18.68 10.72 5.61
CA ASN A 467 -19.94 10.17 6.10
C ASN A 467 -20.96 11.28 6.40
N THR A 468 -22.17 10.94 6.83
CA THR A 468 -23.28 11.86 7.10
C THR A 468 -22.99 12.91 8.17
N ASP A 469 -22.06 12.63 9.08
CA ASP A 469 -21.59 13.57 10.11
C ASP A 469 -20.43 14.46 9.64
N GLY A 470 -19.98 14.32 8.39
CA GLY A 470 -18.86 15.02 7.80
C GLY A 470 -17.49 14.44 8.17
N SER A 471 -17.42 13.39 8.98
CA SER A 471 -16.18 12.68 9.29
C SER A 471 -15.81 11.69 8.17
N TYR A 472 -14.54 11.28 8.13
CA TYR A 472 -14.04 10.23 7.25
C TYR A 472 -13.89 8.90 8.02
N TYR A 473 -14.92 8.55 8.82
CA TYR A 473 -14.97 7.30 9.57
C TYR A 473 -16.29 6.57 9.31
N MET A 474 -16.24 5.24 9.34
CA MET A 474 -17.43 4.39 9.17
C MET A 474 -18.48 4.66 10.27
N ASN A 475 -18.07 5.08 11.45
CA ASN A 475 -18.96 5.38 12.60
C ASN A 475 -19.87 4.21 13.03
N LYS A 476 -19.45 3.00 12.71
CA LYS A 476 -20.11 1.74 13.04
C LYS A 476 -19.08 0.82 13.68
N ALA A 477 -18.92 0.92 14.98
CA ALA A 477 -17.92 0.16 15.72
C ALA A 477 -18.19 -1.34 15.66
N ILE A 478 -17.12 -2.10 15.58
CA ILE A 478 -17.08 -3.55 15.82
C ILE A 478 -16.19 -3.78 17.03
N ASP A 479 -16.75 -4.43 18.06
CA ASP A 479 -16.08 -4.64 19.34
C ASP A 479 -16.21 -6.09 19.79
N ASN A 480 -15.39 -6.47 20.79
CA ASN A 480 -15.42 -7.81 21.37
C ASN A 480 -15.27 -8.92 20.33
N ILE A 481 -14.40 -8.68 19.37
CA ILE A 481 -14.10 -9.69 18.36
C ILE A 481 -13.37 -10.83 19.03
N THR A 482 -13.96 -12.02 18.96
CA THR A 482 -13.40 -13.25 19.54
C THR A 482 -13.47 -14.38 18.53
N GLU A 483 -12.51 -15.29 18.63
CA GLU A 483 -12.47 -16.52 17.87
C GLU A 483 -12.54 -17.70 18.85
N SER A 484 -13.42 -18.64 18.60
CA SER A 484 -13.54 -19.87 19.39
C SER A 484 -12.61 -20.98 18.88
N ASP A 485 -12.39 -22.01 19.70
CA ASP A 485 -11.64 -23.21 19.30
C ASP A 485 -12.27 -23.95 18.11
N ASP A 486 -13.56 -23.74 17.87
CA ASP A 486 -14.28 -24.29 16.71
C ASP A 486 -14.22 -23.36 15.47
N SER A 487 -13.29 -22.40 15.44
CA SER A 487 -13.09 -21.45 14.33
C SER A 487 -14.29 -20.53 14.03
N LEU A 488 -15.12 -20.27 15.04
CA LEU A 488 -16.27 -19.38 14.94
C LEU A 488 -15.91 -17.99 15.44
N ILE A 489 -16.32 -16.97 14.70
CA ILE A 489 -16.11 -15.58 15.08
C ILE A 489 -17.37 -15.02 15.76
N SER A 490 -17.18 -14.29 16.84
CA SER A 490 -18.24 -13.53 17.49
C SER A 490 -17.79 -12.09 17.74
N PHE A 491 -18.72 -11.14 17.60
CA PHE A 491 -18.45 -9.72 17.82
C PHE A 491 -19.72 -8.93 18.11
N VAL A 492 -19.57 -7.71 18.60
CA VAL A 492 -20.66 -6.74 18.74
C VAL A 492 -20.51 -5.69 17.67
N ALA A 493 -21.55 -5.48 16.87
CA ALA A 493 -21.58 -4.45 15.85
C ALA A 493 -22.55 -3.32 16.23
N LEU A 494 -22.35 -2.14 15.63
CA LEU A 494 -23.23 -0.97 15.73
C LEU A 494 -23.42 -0.51 17.17
N ARG A 495 -22.40 -0.66 17.98
CA ARG A 495 -22.46 -0.11 19.32
C ARG A 495 -22.66 1.40 19.22
N PRO A 496 -23.64 1.98 19.94
CA PRO A 496 -23.75 3.42 20.01
C PRO A 496 -22.44 4.02 20.51
N GLU A 497 -21.99 5.08 19.86
CA GLU A 497 -20.85 5.81 20.37
C GLU A 497 -21.13 6.21 21.82
N PHE A 498 -20.26 5.74 22.68
CA PHE A 498 -20.26 6.20 24.04
C PHE A 498 -19.72 7.63 24.04
N THR A 499 -20.50 8.58 24.48
CA THR A 499 -20.16 10.00 24.36
C THR A 499 -18.96 10.36 25.24
N ALA A 500 -18.04 11.13 24.67
CA ALA A 500 -16.98 11.74 25.46
C ALA A 500 -17.56 12.82 26.38
N PRO A 501 -16.86 13.21 27.46
CA PRO A 501 -17.22 14.39 28.23
C PRO A 501 -17.35 15.63 27.32
N GLU A 502 -18.41 16.42 27.49
CA GLU A 502 -18.68 17.60 26.65
C GLU A 502 -17.63 18.71 26.81
N SER A 503 -16.99 18.78 27.97
CA SER A 503 -15.95 19.77 28.27
C SER A 503 -14.96 19.22 29.29
N VAL A 504 -13.75 19.73 29.26
CA VAL A 504 -12.71 19.38 30.24
C VAL A 504 -12.02 20.66 30.69
N GLU A 505 -11.86 20.84 31.98
CA GLU A 505 -11.18 22.01 32.58
C GLU A 505 -10.06 21.56 33.53
N ALA A 506 -8.94 22.28 33.51
CA ALA A 506 -7.86 22.09 34.47
C ALA A 506 -7.64 23.35 35.32
N LYS A 507 -7.39 23.17 36.62
CA LYS A 507 -7.14 24.28 37.55
C LYS A 507 -6.03 23.91 38.54
N GLU A 508 -5.15 24.87 38.82
CA GLU A 508 -4.16 24.74 39.90
C GLU A 508 -4.82 24.42 41.25
N VAL A 509 -4.15 23.55 42.03
CA VAL A 509 -4.62 23.23 43.39
C VAL A 509 -4.07 24.26 44.35
N GLU A 510 -4.94 24.97 45.04
CA GLU A 510 -4.55 26.00 46.01
C GLU A 510 -3.67 25.41 47.12
N GLY A 511 -2.50 25.97 47.35
CA GLY A 511 -1.54 25.47 48.31
C GLY A 511 -0.68 24.26 47.90
N GLN A 512 -0.82 23.79 46.66
CA GLN A 512 0.00 22.71 46.11
C GLN A 512 0.61 23.17 44.77
N PRO A 513 1.75 23.82 44.78
CA PRO A 513 2.25 24.55 43.61
C PRO A 513 2.67 23.69 42.40
N SER A 514 2.78 22.37 42.58
CA SER A 514 3.11 21.41 41.49
C SER A 514 1.93 20.49 41.14
N SER A 515 0.71 20.90 41.44
CA SER A 515 -0.47 20.09 41.23
C SER A 515 -1.58 20.85 40.52
N PHE A 516 -2.29 20.16 39.64
CA PHE A 516 -3.55 20.66 39.09
C PHE A 516 -4.61 19.56 39.05
N THR A 517 -5.87 19.98 39.10
CA THR A 517 -7.01 19.08 38.98
C THR A 517 -7.68 19.26 37.65
N ILE A 518 -7.90 18.17 36.93
CA ILE A 518 -8.71 18.09 35.73
C ILE A 518 -10.11 17.67 36.12
N THR A 519 -11.14 18.37 35.63
CA THR A 519 -12.55 18.10 35.91
C THR A 519 -13.35 18.08 34.61
N TRP A 520 -14.41 17.26 34.56
CA TRP A 520 -15.33 17.15 33.44
C TRP A 520 -16.74 16.82 33.91
N PRO A 521 -17.79 17.09 33.11
CA PRO A 521 -19.14 16.63 33.41
C PRO A 521 -19.22 15.12 33.40
N ALA A 522 -20.00 14.55 34.31
CA ALA A 522 -20.25 13.12 34.29
C ALA A 522 -20.96 12.69 33.02
N VAL A 523 -20.49 11.59 32.42
CA VAL A 523 -21.09 10.98 31.24
C VAL A 523 -22.09 9.91 31.71
N ASN A 524 -23.30 9.88 31.15
CA ASN A 524 -24.28 8.86 31.43
C ASN A 524 -23.70 7.47 31.15
N ASP A 525 -23.98 6.51 32.01
CA ASP A 525 -23.50 5.13 31.91
C ASP A 525 -21.97 4.94 32.00
N ALA A 526 -21.19 6.00 32.25
CA ALA A 526 -19.77 5.87 32.55
C ALA A 526 -19.57 5.31 33.94
N VAL A 527 -18.73 4.30 34.08
CA VAL A 527 -18.30 3.71 35.37
C VAL A 527 -16.90 4.19 35.77
N SER A 528 -16.10 4.59 34.83
CA SER A 528 -14.77 5.17 35.04
C SER A 528 -14.36 6.05 33.87
N TYR A 529 -13.20 6.68 34.00
CA TYR A 529 -12.62 7.55 32.98
C TYR A 529 -11.13 7.27 32.84
N GLN A 530 -10.60 7.58 31.67
CA GLN A 530 -9.17 7.68 31.45
C GLN A 530 -8.79 9.12 31.13
N VAL A 531 -7.71 9.56 31.73
CA VAL A 531 -7.07 10.85 31.44
C VAL A 531 -5.71 10.56 30.85
N GLU A 532 -5.48 11.02 29.64
CA GLU A 532 -4.16 11.02 29.05
C GLU A 532 -3.54 12.37 29.32
N LEU A 533 -2.33 12.33 29.87
CA LEU A 533 -1.52 13.51 30.12
C LEU A 533 -0.22 13.41 29.35
N ASP A 534 0.05 14.39 28.54
CA ASP A 534 1.27 14.51 27.77
C ASP A 534 2.05 15.76 28.13
N GLU A 535 3.37 15.68 28.13
CA GLU A 535 4.28 16.81 28.22
C GLU A 535 4.83 17.13 26.85
N PRO A 536 4.24 18.05 26.08
CA PRO A 536 4.87 18.49 24.85
C PRO A 536 6.18 19.21 25.22
N PHE A 537 7.24 18.74 24.67
CA PHE A 537 8.49 19.47 24.72
C PHE A 537 8.75 20.15 23.37
N THR A 538 9.19 21.38 23.42
CA THR A 538 9.62 22.07 22.20
C THR A 538 11.10 21.75 22.03
N VAL A 539 11.42 21.00 20.99
CA VAL A 539 12.78 20.76 20.56
C VAL A 539 13.09 21.80 19.50
N SER A 540 14.19 22.51 19.67
CA SER A 540 14.68 23.33 18.59
C SER A 540 15.13 22.39 17.45
N PRO A 541 14.84 22.68 16.18
CA PRO A 541 15.44 21.94 15.08
C PRO A 541 16.96 21.79 15.23
N ALA A 542 17.65 22.78 15.78
CA ALA A 542 19.09 22.71 16.05
C ALA A 542 19.48 21.62 17.05
N ASP A 543 18.61 21.29 18.00
CA ASP A 543 18.86 20.24 19.02
C ASP A 543 18.63 18.83 18.46
N ALA A 544 17.87 18.71 17.38
CA ALA A 544 17.59 17.46 16.68
C ALA A 544 18.57 17.17 15.54
N VAL A 545 19.46 18.11 15.19
CA VAL A 545 20.38 17.94 14.06
C VAL A 545 21.40 16.83 14.33
N VAL A 546 21.41 15.81 13.49
CA VAL A 546 22.43 14.74 13.47
C VAL A 546 23.51 14.95 12.40
N GLY A 547 23.28 15.87 11.47
CA GLY A 547 24.25 16.35 10.50
C GLY A 547 23.72 17.55 9.73
N GLU A 548 24.54 18.57 9.48
CA GLU A 548 24.17 19.78 8.75
C GLU A 548 25.35 20.35 7.98
N TYR A 549 25.11 20.71 6.71
CA TYR A 549 26.11 21.27 5.81
C TYR A 549 25.51 22.30 4.86
N ASP A 550 26.10 23.46 4.75
CA ASP A 550 25.65 24.54 3.88
C ASP A 550 26.46 24.71 2.60
N PHE A 551 27.50 23.90 2.40
CA PHE A 551 28.42 23.92 1.25
C PHE A 551 29.03 25.26 0.95
N ALA A 552 29.15 26.16 1.93
CA ALA A 552 29.68 27.51 1.73
C ALA A 552 31.11 27.53 1.17
N LYS A 553 31.95 26.56 1.53
CA LYS A 553 33.34 26.47 1.06
C LYS A 553 33.48 25.94 -0.37
N THR A 554 32.44 25.41 -0.97
CA THR A 554 32.42 25.03 -2.39
C THR A 554 31.91 26.15 -3.29
N GLN A 555 31.46 27.26 -2.71
CA GLN A 555 30.99 28.42 -3.45
C GLN A 555 32.13 29.22 -4.08
N THR A 556 32.00 29.52 -5.36
CA THR A 556 32.97 30.28 -6.15
C THR A 556 32.26 31.31 -7.02
N GLU A 557 32.95 32.31 -7.53
CA GLU A 557 32.36 33.33 -8.41
C GLU A 557 31.93 32.76 -9.78
N THR A 558 32.56 31.69 -10.22
CA THR A 558 32.32 31.05 -11.53
C THR A 558 32.23 29.54 -11.35
N VAL A 559 31.63 28.88 -12.33
CA VAL A 559 31.54 27.41 -12.34
C VAL A 559 32.93 26.83 -12.52
N GLY A 560 33.37 26.00 -11.58
CA GLY A 560 34.64 25.28 -11.68
C GLY A 560 34.59 24.21 -12.76
N THR A 561 35.68 24.00 -13.42
CA THR A 561 35.86 22.98 -14.48
C THR A 561 36.59 21.73 -13.97
N THR A 562 37.14 21.77 -12.75
CA THR A 562 37.88 20.67 -12.14
C THR A 562 36.94 19.91 -11.19
N ASP A 563 36.89 18.58 -11.34
CA ASP A 563 36.26 17.71 -10.39
C ASP A 563 36.99 17.72 -9.05
N ILE A 564 36.28 18.12 -7.98
CA ILE A 564 36.84 18.25 -6.62
C ILE A 564 36.65 16.96 -5.79
N SER A 565 36.07 15.92 -6.33
CA SER A 565 35.69 14.69 -5.61
C SER A 565 36.89 14.04 -4.87
N GLN A 566 38.10 14.21 -5.36
CA GLN A 566 39.30 13.66 -4.74
C GLN A 566 39.88 14.53 -3.59
N ASN A 567 39.39 15.78 -3.44
CA ASN A 567 39.96 16.76 -2.49
C ASN A 567 38.86 17.42 -1.65
N LEU A 568 37.77 16.72 -1.35
CA LEU A 568 36.58 17.25 -0.66
C LEU A 568 36.89 17.90 0.70
N LYS A 569 37.86 17.38 1.44
CA LYS A 569 38.32 17.98 2.71
C LYS A 569 38.84 19.41 2.57
N ASP A 570 39.42 19.78 1.43
CA ASP A 570 39.93 21.14 1.20
C ASP A 570 38.77 22.16 1.10
N TYR A 571 37.56 21.66 0.88
CA TYR A 571 36.30 22.41 0.82
C TYR A 571 35.45 22.27 2.09
N GLY A 572 36.01 21.72 3.17
CA GLY A 572 35.32 21.54 4.43
C GLY A 572 34.34 20.37 4.44
N LEU A 573 34.45 19.46 3.48
CA LEU A 573 33.67 18.24 3.35
C LEU A 573 34.51 17.04 3.84
N ASP A 574 35.00 17.13 5.09
CA ASP A 574 35.70 16.03 5.73
C ASP A 574 34.78 14.81 5.85
N ASP A 575 35.32 13.63 5.53
CA ASP A 575 34.58 12.37 5.52
C ASP A 575 33.43 12.26 4.48
N TRP A 576 33.26 13.21 3.59
CA TRP A 576 32.39 13.11 2.44
C TRP A 576 33.08 12.35 1.30
N ILE A 577 32.25 11.63 0.50
CA ILE A 577 32.69 10.85 -0.64
C ILE A 577 31.77 11.16 -1.83
N GLY A 578 32.32 11.27 -3.02
CA GLY A 578 31.51 11.50 -4.19
C GLY A 578 32.24 11.42 -5.51
N SER A 579 31.55 11.66 -6.61
CA SER A 579 32.11 11.72 -7.96
C SER A 579 31.43 12.82 -8.77
N ASN A 580 32.18 13.40 -9.71
CA ASN A 580 31.71 14.47 -10.59
C ASN A 580 31.11 15.66 -9.82
N LEU A 581 31.89 16.19 -8.87
CA LEU A 581 31.54 17.30 -8.00
C LEU A 581 32.32 18.56 -8.36
N PHE A 582 31.64 19.70 -8.46
CA PHE A 582 32.27 20.97 -8.94
C PHE A 582 31.85 22.13 -8.07
N THR A 583 32.78 23.07 -7.90
CA THR A 583 32.50 24.37 -7.27
C THR A 583 31.66 25.25 -8.19
N THR A 584 30.73 26.05 -7.63
CA THR A 584 29.88 26.93 -8.42
C THR A 584 29.41 28.14 -7.62
N PRO A 585 28.84 29.19 -8.26
CA PRO A 585 28.17 30.27 -7.55
C PRO A 585 26.97 29.78 -6.68
N ASN A 586 26.37 28.65 -7.03
CA ASN A 586 25.27 28.03 -6.29
C ASN A 586 25.74 26.90 -5.37
N LYS A 587 26.93 27.03 -4.83
CA LYS A 587 27.63 26.13 -3.90
C LYS A 587 28.17 24.88 -4.58
N LEU A 588 27.59 23.69 -4.44
CA LEU A 588 28.13 22.46 -5.01
C LEU A 588 27.29 22.01 -6.23
N ARG A 589 27.94 21.71 -7.36
CA ARG A 589 27.28 21.06 -8.48
C ARG A 589 27.61 19.57 -8.49
N ILE A 590 26.60 18.76 -8.69
CA ILE A 590 26.67 17.30 -8.87
C ILE A 590 26.40 17.00 -10.34
N GLY A 591 27.29 16.21 -10.97
CA GLY A 591 27.15 15.76 -12.35
C GLY A 591 27.61 16.73 -13.42
N THR A 592 27.74 16.24 -14.63
CA THR A 592 28.02 16.99 -15.89
C THR A 592 27.01 16.61 -16.96
N PRO A 593 26.95 17.32 -18.08
CA PRO A 593 26.04 16.95 -19.19
C PRO A 593 26.29 15.56 -19.76
N SER A 594 27.40 14.92 -19.46
CA SER A 594 27.82 13.63 -20.02
C SER A 594 28.17 12.57 -18.95
N GLU A 595 28.21 12.94 -17.69
CA GLU A 595 28.64 12.05 -16.62
C GLU A 595 27.80 12.25 -15.34
N THR A 596 27.25 11.17 -14.84
CA THR A 596 26.48 11.13 -13.61
C THR A 596 27.32 11.51 -12.41
N GLY A 597 26.78 12.32 -11.50
CA GLY A 597 27.38 12.66 -10.23
C GLY A 597 26.69 11.99 -9.07
N ASN A 598 27.41 11.84 -7.97
CA ASN A 598 26.87 11.34 -6.72
C ASN A 598 27.65 11.91 -5.51
N ILE A 599 27.01 11.83 -4.33
CA ILE A 599 27.63 12.25 -3.09
C ILE A 599 27.12 11.44 -1.90
N TYR A 600 28.02 10.97 -1.04
CA TYR A 600 27.73 10.43 0.29
C TYR A 600 28.03 11.49 1.34
N SER A 601 27.15 11.65 2.30
CA SER A 601 27.40 12.52 3.45
C SER A 601 28.57 12.03 4.31
N ALA A 602 29.08 12.89 5.14
CA ALA A 602 29.89 12.47 6.28
C ALA A 602 29.07 11.54 7.20
N THR A 603 29.77 10.79 8.03
CA THR A 603 29.13 9.97 9.08
C THR A 603 28.31 10.87 10.00
N LEU A 604 27.03 10.55 10.14
CA LEU A 604 26.09 11.28 10.96
C LEU A 604 26.31 10.97 12.45
N ALA A 605 25.94 11.89 13.32
CA ALA A 605 25.90 11.62 14.74
C ALA A 605 24.91 10.48 15.03
N SER A 606 25.22 9.64 16.01
CA SER A 606 24.33 8.53 16.38
C SER A 606 22.97 9.07 16.78
N PRO A 607 21.90 8.76 16.05
CA PRO A 607 20.56 9.22 16.37
C PRO A 607 20.01 8.52 17.61
N SER A 608 19.06 9.13 18.28
CA SER A 608 18.30 8.51 19.38
C SER A 608 17.13 7.69 18.86
N SER A 609 16.62 8.01 17.68
CA SER A 609 15.54 7.35 16.98
C SER A 609 16.04 6.55 15.78
N LYS A 610 15.28 5.55 15.36
CA LYS A 610 15.43 4.90 14.05
C LYS A 610 14.72 5.65 12.92
N ASN A 611 14.00 6.70 13.29
CA ASN A 611 13.34 7.59 12.35
C ASN A 611 14.22 8.79 12.07
N VAL A 612 14.23 9.28 10.85
CA VAL A 612 15.06 10.43 10.48
C VAL A 612 14.42 11.23 9.36
N THR A 613 14.45 12.54 9.49
CA THR A 613 14.07 13.46 8.43
C THR A 613 15.32 14.00 7.76
N VAL A 614 15.36 13.92 6.44
CA VAL A 614 16.44 14.49 5.61
C VAL A 614 15.90 15.65 4.82
N VAL A 615 16.61 16.76 4.85
CA VAL A 615 16.33 17.95 4.05
C VAL A 615 17.56 18.28 3.19
N PHE A 616 17.34 18.53 1.92
CA PHE A 616 18.38 19.09 1.10
C PHE A 616 17.85 20.28 0.27
N GLY A 617 18.64 21.32 0.19
CA GLY A 617 18.42 22.44 -0.70
C GLY A 617 19.03 22.13 -2.05
N ALA A 618 18.20 22.04 -3.06
CA ALA A 618 18.60 21.73 -4.42
C ALA A 618 18.23 22.85 -5.38
N GLY A 619 19.00 22.97 -6.48
CA GLY A 619 18.73 23.91 -7.54
C GLY A 619 18.96 23.30 -8.91
N LEU A 620 18.23 23.82 -9.90
CA LEU A 620 18.32 23.38 -11.27
C LEU A 620 19.52 23.99 -11.99
N VAL A 621 20.20 23.17 -12.78
CA VAL A 621 21.18 23.64 -13.74
C VAL A 621 20.47 23.87 -15.07
N ASP A 622 20.58 25.08 -15.63
CA ASP A 622 19.92 25.50 -16.86
C ASP A 622 18.38 25.32 -16.86
N ASN A 623 17.74 25.39 -15.68
CA ASN A 623 16.31 25.17 -15.48
C ASN A 623 15.81 23.79 -15.95
N LYS A 624 16.67 22.78 -15.92
CA LYS A 624 16.29 21.41 -16.30
C LYS A 624 15.91 20.62 -15.06
N PRO A 625 14.72 20.00 -15.03
CA PRO A 625 14.33 19.07 -13.98
C PRO A 625 15.35 17.93 -13.82
N VAL A 626 15.55 17.49 -12.61
CA VAL A 626 16.54 16.47 -12.23
C VAL A 626 15.87 15.38 -11.44
N GLY A 627 15.92 14.16 -11.96
CA GLY A 627 15.53 12.96 -11.23
C GLY A 627 16.74 12.29 -10.59
N GLY A 628 16.50 11.53 -9.54
CA GLY A 628 17.55 10.79 -8.84
C GLY A 628 17.01 9.97 -7.69
N THR A 629 17.87 9.50 -6.83
CA THR A 629 17.49 8.77 -5.62
C THR A 629 18.33 9.20 -4.43
N ILE A 630 17.69 9.36 -3.28
CA ILE A 630 18.38 9.49 -2.00
C ILE A 630 18.26 8.16 -1.24
N TYR A 631 19.39 7.68 -0.74
CA TYR A 631 19.47 6.44 0.02
C TYR A 631 19.98 6.71 1.43
N LEU A 632 19.51 5.91 2.38
CA LEU A 632 20.11 5.76 3.69
C LEU A 632 21.02 4.53 3.70
N TYR A 633 22.23 4.69 4.12
CA TYR A 633 23.20 3.61 4.27
C TYR A 633 23.59 3.43 5.73
N HIS A 634 23.76 2.17 6.10
CA HIS A 634 24.39 1.77 7.36
C HIS A 634 25.62 0.93 7.05
N TYR A 635 26.72 1.25 7.71
CA TYR A 635 27.96 0.49 7.55
C TYR A 635 28.09 -0.50 8.72
N ASP A 636 27.82 -1.77 8.46
CA ASP A 636 28.01 -2.84 9.42
C ASP A 636 29.30 -3.63 9.06
N ASN A 637 30.27 -3.65 9.98
CA ASN A 637 31.55 -4.35 9.83
C ASN A 637 32.31 -4.08 8.52
N GLY A 638 32.20 -2.87 7.98
CA GLY A 638 32.84 -2.44 6.74
C GLY A 638 32.06 -2.76 5.45
N ASN A 639 30.86 -3.32 5.56
CA ASN A 639 29.94 -3.49 4.45
C ASN A 639 28.84 -2.44 4.50
N SER A 640 28.56 -1.80 3.36
CA SER A 640 27.42 -0.89 3.26
C SER A 640 26.13 -1.69 3.04
N ILE A 641 25.12 -1.41 3.85
CA ILE A 641 23.78 -1.97 3.73
C ILE A 641 22.83 -0.81 3.47
N CYS A 642 22.11 -0.83 2.38
CA CYS A 642 21.06 0.16 2.11
C CYS A 642 19.86 -0.12 3.04
N GLY A 643 19.51 0.86 3.86
CA GLY A 643 18.37 0.75 4.77
C GLY A 643 17.04 1.14 4.09
N ALA A 644 17.05 2.21 3.31
CA ALA A 644 15.88 2.70 2.56
C ALA A 644 16.33 3.65 1.44
N GLY A 645 15.48 3.84 0.43
CA GLY A 645 15.72 4.80 -0.64
C GLY A 645 14.43 5.46 -1.10
N TYR A 646 14.50 6.75 -1.45
CA TYR A 646 13.41 7.49 -2.06
C TYR A 646 13.85 8.07 -3.39
N TYR A 647 12.97 8.01 -4.36
CA TYR A 647 13.14 8.75 -5.60
C TYR A 647 13.00 10.24 -5.33
N ILE A 648 13.86 11.05 -5.95
CA ILE A 648 13.81 12.51 -5.87
C ILE A 648 13.53 13.06 -7.27
N ASP A 649 12.63 14.03 -7.33
CA ASP A 649 12.31 14.80 -8.54
C ASP A 649 12.45 16.29 -8.22
N VAL A 650 13.57 16.88 -8.64
CA VAL A 650 13.86 18.30 -8.43
C VAL A 650 13.37 19.08 -9.64
N ILE A 651 12.17 19.65 -9.54
CA ILE A 651 11.51 20.39 -10.62
C ILE A 651 11.68 21.91 -10.52
N LYS A 652 12.16 22.42 -9.39
CA LYS A 652 12.41 23.83 -9.12
C LYS A 652 13.50 23.99 -8.04
N ASP A 653 14.05 25.18 -7.93
CA ASP A 653 14.92 25.51 -6.80
C ASP A 653 14.12 25.52 -5.50
N GLY A 654 14.63 24.87 -4.45
CA GLY A 654 13.95 24.81 -3.17
C GLY A 654 14.53 23.80 -2.20
N TYR A 655 13.82 23.60 -1.11
CA TYR A 655 14.12 22.56 -0.12
C TYR A 655 13.21 21.35 -0.36
N TYR A 656 13.81 20.17 -0.22
CA TYR A 656 13.17 18.86 -0.40
C TYR A 656 13.33 18.06 0.87
N LEU A 657 12.22 17.53 1.40
CA LEU A 657 12.15 16.82 2.68
C LEU A 657 11.77 15.37 2.45
N PHE A 658 12.47 14.45 3.14
CA PHE A 658 12.24 13.00 3.08
C PHE A 658 12.23 12.42 4.49
N ASN A 659 11.16 11.71 4.82
CA ASN A 659 10.98 11.04 6.09
C ASN A 659 11.25 9.55 5.94
N PHE A 660 12.20 9.01 6.70
CA PHE A 660 12.56 7.61 6.73
C PHE A 660 12.17 7.03 8.09
N TYR A 661 11.52 5.87 8.05
CA TYR A 661 10.96 5.22 9.23
C TYR A 661 11.67 3.89 9.51
N GLU A 662 11.90 3.58 10.80
CA GLU A 662 12.45 2.30 11.29
C GLU A 662 13.75 1.85 10.60
N VAL A 663 14.63 2.78 10.23
CA VAL A 663 15.87 2.51 9.51
C VAL A 663 17.11 2.57 10.39
N ASN A 664 18.08 1.71 10.11
CA ASN A 664 19.44 1.87 10.59
C ASN A 664 20.25 2.63 9.56
N TYR A 665 20.93 3.69 10.00
CA TYR A 665 21.69 4.55 9.08
C TYR A 665 22.89 5.19 9.79
N ASP A 666 23.92 5.50 9.02
CA ASP A 666 25.04 6.33 9.45
C ASP A 666 25.48 7.32 8.36
N ARG A 667 24.97 7.19 7.13
CA ARG A 667 25.23 8.07 5.98
C ARG A 667 24.06 8.17 5.05
N PHE A 668 23.97 9.30 4.33
CA PHE A 668 23.12 9.49 3.17
C PHE A 668 23.91 9.41 1.89
N TYR A 669 23.27 8.91 0.86
CA TYR A 669 23.80 8.88 -0.50
C TYR A 669 22.79 9.52 -1.45
N VAL A 670 23.22 10.56 -2.15
CA VAL A 670 22.43 11.19 -3.21
C VAL A 670 23.04 10.82 -4.54
N PHE A 671 22.24 10.16 -5.36
CA PHE A 671 22.57 9.77 -6.72
C PHE A 671 21.60 10.47 -7.67
N ILE A 672 22.09 11.15 -8.69
CA ILE A 672 21.27 11.77 -9.72
C ILE A 672 21.29 10.93 -11.00
N ASN A 673 20.20 11.02 -11.79
CA ASN A 673 20.06 10.26 -13.02
C ASN A 673 21.20 10.54 -14.00
N PRO A 674 21.53 9.60 -14.90
CA PRO A 674 22.51 9.83 -15.96
C PRO A 674 22.18 11.09 -16.78
N ASP A 675 23.22 11.81 -17.18
CA ASP A 675 23.13 13.05 -17.98
C ASP A 675 22.40 14.22 -17.29
N ALA A 676 22.16 14.11 -15.99
CA ALA A 676 21.58 15.15 -15.18
C ALA A 676 22.65 15.94 -14.40
N GLN A 677 22.29 17.15 -14.01
CA GLN A 677 23.11 18.03 -13.16
C GLN A 677 22.22 18.71 -12.13
N MET A 678 22.71 18.86 -10.90
CA MET A 678 21.98 19.50 -9.83
C MET A 678 22.90 20.38 -8.98
N TYR A 679 22.42 21.51 -8.52
CA TYR A 679 23.04 22.25 -7.44
C TYR A 679 22.58 21.69 -6.10
N LEU A 680 23.53 21.43 -5.21
CA LEU A 680 23.31 21.12 -3.81
C LEU A 680 23.83 22.27 -2.97
N ASN A 681 22.93 23.01 -2.34
CA ASN A 681 23.28 24.21 -1.58
C ASN A 681 23.11 24.08 -0.07
N TYR A 682 22.38 23.04 0.38
CA TYR A 682 22.14 22.74 1.77
C TYR A 682 21.84 21.25 1.96
N PHE A 683 22.24 20.73 3.10
CA PHE A 683 21.92 19.36 3.52
C PHE A 683 21.79 19.34 5.02
N ALA A 684 20.73 18.74 5.55
CA ALA A 684 20.59 18.46 6.98
C ALA A 684 19.86 17.14 7.21
N ALA A 685 20.19 16.49 8.30
CA ALA A 685 19.49 15.34 8.81
C ALA A 685 19.08 15.60 10.27
N TYR A 686 17.84 15.29 10.58
CA TYR A 686 17.23 15.50 11.88
C TYR A 686 16.79 14.18 12.47
N ASP A 687 17.15 13.95 13.72
CA ASP A 687 16.66 12.81 14.49
C ASP A 687 15.14 12.90 14.65
N ASP A 688 14.45 11.77 14.44
CA ASP A 688 13.01 11.65 14.39
C ASP A 688 12.32 12.28 13.14
N ILE A 689 11.00 12.23 13.07
CA ILE A 689 10.20 12.69 11.93
C ILE A 689 9.76 14.14 12.17
N TRP A 690 10.06 14.97 11.21
CA TRP A 690 9.75 16.40 11.21
C TRP A 690 8.96 16.79 9.95
N THR A 691 8.08 17.76 10.08
CA THR A 691 7.37 18.39 8.96
C THR A 691 8.12 19.63 8.45
N GLU A 692 7.76 20.06 7.25
CA GLU A 692 8.30 21.31 6.68
C GLU A 692 8.01 22.52 7.60
N GLU A 693 6.82 22.57 8.20
CA GLU A 693 6.42 23.64 9.12
C GLU A 693 7.28 23.65 10.39
N GLU A 694 7.50 22.48 10.99
CA GLU A 694 8.32 22.34 12.21
C GLU A 694 9.79 22.68 11.99
N LEU A 695 10.33 22.43 10.80
CA LEU A 695 11.71 22.76 10.44
C LEU A 695 11.87 24.21 9.95
N GLY A 696 10.79 24.99 9.90
CA GLY A 696 10.86 26.37 9.45
C GLY A 696 11.10 26.52 7.95
N LEU A 697 10.75 25.52 7.15
CA LEU A 697 10.91 25.59 5.69
C LEU A 697 9.78 26.39 5.02
N ASN A 698 8.70 26.64 5.74
CA ASN A 698 7.60 27.53 5.34
C ASN A 698 7.67 28.88 6.07
N GLU A 699 7.26 29.96 5.42
CA GLU A 699 7.23 31.28 6.05
C GLU A 699 6.37 31.28 7.34
N GLY A 700 6.97 31.64 8.48
CA GLY A 700 6.29 31.83 9.76
C GLY A 700 6.29 30.66 10.73
N SER A 701 7.01 29.55 10.43
CA SER A 701 7.10 28.43 11.37
C SER A 701 7.93 28.75 12.61
N SER A 702 7.59 28.14 13.71
CA SER A 702 8.33 28.15 14.99
C SER A 702 9.01 26.79 15.21
N ALA A 703 9.84 26.68 16.25
CA ALA A 703 10.45 25.42 16.66
C ALA A 703 9.43 24.28 16.74
N GLY A 704 9.84 23.10 16.30
CA GLY A 704 9.02 21.89 16.27
C GLY A 704 8.50 21.46 17.63
N LYS A 705 7.39 20.78 17.65
CA LYS A 705 6.75 20.23 18.87
C LYS A 705 6.75 18.73 18.79
N HIS A 706 7.39 18.08 19.75
CA HIS A 706 7.36 16.66 19.95
C HIS A 706 6.67 16.32 21.27
N TYR A 707 6.02 15.17 21.30
CA TYR A 707 5.34 14.66 22.48
C TYR A 707 6.16 13.51 23.06
N HIS A 708 6.35 13.55 24.39
CA HIS A 708 6.81 12.38 25.12
C HIS A 708 5.70 11.35 25.25
N ASN A 709 6.06 10.13 25.64
CA ASN A 709 5.07 9.08 25.88
C ASN A 709 4.00 9.58 26.86
N ALA A 710 2.77 9.63 26.40
CA ALA A 710 1.66 10.04 27.22
C ALA A 710 1.43 9.07 28.38
N THR A 711 1.17 9.61 29.56
CA THR A 711 0.77 8.81 30.73
C THR A 711 -0.74 8.75 30.82
N ILE A 712 -1.29 7.53 30.92
CA ILE A 712 -2.70 7.30 31.08
C ILE A 712 -3.01 7.04 32.57
N TYR A 713 -3.98 7.78 33.09
CA TYR A 713 -4.49 7.66 34.46
C TYR A 713 -5.93 7.19 34.40
N ASP A 714 -6.26 6.16 35.19
CA ASP A 714 -7.63 5.70 35.39
C ASP A 714 -8.24 6.36 36.64
N THR A 715 -9.53 6.71 36.58
CA THR A 715 -10.27 7.24 37.74
C THR A 715 -11.75 6.86 37.65
N ASP A 716 -12.37 6.56 38.81
CA ASP A 716 -13.81 6.25 38.92
C ASP A 716 -14.65 7.52 39.15
N THR A 717 -14.03 8.68 39.24
CA THR A 717 -14.67 9.97 39.42
C THR A 717 -14.49 10.87 38.20
N ASN A 718 -15.36 11.85 38.06
CA ASN A 718 -15.28 12.84 36.99
C ASN A 718 -14.27 13.98 37.27
N SER A 719 -13.23 13.65 38.00
CA SER A 719 -12.10 14.52 38.28
C SER A 719 -10.85 13.71 38.64
N ILE A 720 -9.68 14.26 38.40
CA ILE A 720 -8.40 13.72 38.85
C ILE A 720 -7.45 14.85 39.25
N THR A 721 -6.72 14.66 40.34
CA THR A 721 -5.66 15.58 40.74
C THR A 721 -4.31 14.94 40.44
N LEU A 722 -3.50 15.62 39.63
CA LEU A 722 -2.16 15.21 39.29
C LEU A 722 -1.16 16.06 40.05
N SER A 723 -0.15 15.42 40.66
CA SER A 723 0.81 16.03 41.60
C SER A 723 2.24 15.79 41.14
N ASP A 724 3.19 16.49 41.76
CA ASP A 724 4.62 16.37 41.50
C ASP A 724 5.02 16.71 40.05
N LEU A 725 4.28 17.60 39.44
CA LEU A 725 4.47 18.01 38.07
C LEU A 725 5.53 19.12 37.95
N ASN A 726 6.15 19.23 36.81
CA ASN A 726 7.11 20.31 36.51
C ASN A 726 6.32 21.60 36.18
N THR A 727 6.47 22.62 37.01
CA THR A 727 5.74 23.87 36.86
C THR A 727 6.20 24.74 35.69
N ASP A 728 7.35 24.45 35.12
CA ASP A 728 7.90 25.18 33.95
C ASP A 728 7.43 24.56 32.62
N ARG A 729 6.66 23.45 32.69
CA ARG A 729 6.15 22.74 31.52
C ARG A 729 4.71 23.12 31.20
N LYS A 730 4.40 23.03 29.91
CA LYS A 730 3.04 23.01 29.40
C LYS A 730 2.59 21.55 29.28
N TYR A 731 1.39 21.23 29.72
CA TYR A 731 0.79 19.90 29.64
C TYR A 731 -0.34 19.92 28.62
N ILE A 732 -0.47 18.85 27.85
CA ILE A 732 -1.63 18.56 27.03
C ILE A 732 -2.37 17.40 27.66
N TYR A 733 -3.69 17.49 27.72
CA TYR A 733 -4.50 16.44 28.29
C TYR A 733 -5.81 16.28 27.52
N ARG A 734 -6.33 15.07 27.58
CA ARG A 734 -7.64 14.71 27.07
C ARG A 734 -8.25 13.63 27.93
N VAL A 735 -9.57 13.49 27.89
CA VAL A 735 -10.32 12.58 28.74
C VAL A 735 -11.23 11.72 27.90
N ARG A 736 -11.39 10.45 28.26
CA ARG A 736 -12.44 9.59 27.73
C ARG A 736 -13.16 8.85 28.83
N ALA A 737 -14.43 8.56 28.58
CA ALA A 737 -15.26 7.79 29.50
C ALA A 737 -15.17 6.28 29.20
N LYS A 738 -15.41 5.45 30.22
CA LYS A 738 -15.48 3.99 30.10
C LYS A 738 -16.82 3.50 30.65
N SER A 739 -17.51 2.66 29.85
CA SER A 739 -18.78 2.04 30.23
C SER A 739 -18.60 0.83 31.15
N SER A 740 -19.69 0.35 31.76
CA SER A 740 -19.71 -0.88 32.55
C SER A 740 -19.26 -2.13 31.83
N ASP A 741 -19.44 -2.15 30.49
CA ASP A 741 -19.05 -3.26 29.64
C ASP A 741 -17.57 -3.17 29.18
N GLY A 742 -16.83 -2.16 29.65
CA GLY A 742 -15.41 -2.00 29.40
C GLY A 742 -15.05 -1.15 28.20
N PHE A 743 -16.02 -0.53 27.52
CA PHE A 743 -15.79 0.28 26.32
C PHE A 743 -15.45 1.72 26.65
N TYR A 744 -14.68 2.32 25.73
CA TYR A 744 -14.27 3.71 25.86
C TYR A 744 -15.05 4.61 24.88
N SER A 745 -15.30 5.85 25.29
CA SER A 745 -15.69 6.92 24.38
C SER A 745 -14.51 7.35 23.51
N ARG A 746 -14.77 8.19 22.51
CA ARG A 746 -13.71 9.01 21.91
C ARG A 746 -13.02 9.82 23.01
N TRP A 747 -11.78 10.18 22.76
CA TRP A 747 -11.11 11.21 23.53
C TRP A 747 -11.80 12.56 23.30
N THR A 748 -11.84 13.40 24.33
CA THR A 748 -12.16 14.83 24.15
C THR A 748 -11.14 15.49 23.24
N THR A 749 -11.44 16.65 22.70
CA THR A 749 -10.43 17.49 22.07
C THR A 749 -9.32 17.79 23.06
N GLU A 750 -8.09 17.81 22.57
CA GLU A 750 -6.93 18.15 23.38
C GLU A 750 -7.07 19.52 24.03
N GLN A 751 -6.79 19.59 25.32
CA GLN A 751 -6.71 20.81 26.10
C GLN A 751 -5.29 21.00 26.59
N SER A 752 -4.91 22.23 26.89
CA SER A 752 -3.61 22.49 27.43
C SER A 752 -3.67 23.23 28.75
N PHE A 753 -2.74 22.89 29.63
CA PHE A 753 -2.57 23.51 30.92
C PHE A 753 -1.11 23.94 31.14
N GLN A 754 -0.92 25.13 31.71
CA GLN A 754 0.39 25.62 32.12
C GLN A 754 0.22 26.30 33.46
N PHE A 755 1.12 25.97 34.39
CA PHE A 755 1.13 26.62 35.69
C PHE A 755 1.35 28.11 35.55
N SER A 756 0.67 28.89 36.39
CA SER A 756 0.90 30.31 36.46
C SER A 756 2.36 30.56 36.85
N PRO A 757 3.09 31.43 36.18
CA PRO A 757 4.46 31.69 36.56
C PRO A 757 4.51 32.05 38.03
N SER A 758 5.33 31.35 38.81
CA SER A 758 5.56 31.64 40.27
C SER A 758 6.38 32.94 40.38
N GLY A 759 5.86 34.02 39.87
CA GLY A 759 6.41 35.35 39.84
C GLY A 759 5.43 36.32 40.44
N ILE A 760 5.50 36.49 41.78
CA ILE A 760 4.91 37.56 42.55
C ILE A 760 3.41 37.70 42.21
N SER A 761 2.56 36.87 42.87
CA SER A 761 1.18 37.24 43.12
C SER A 761 1.14 38.74 43.42
N SER A 762 0.32 39.48 42.67
CA SER A 762 0.14 40.92 42.85
C SER A 762 0.31 41.26 44.29
N VAL A 763 1.43 41.92 44.61
CA VAL A 763 1.51 42.62 45.92
C VAL A 763 0.33 43.53 45.87
N GLN A 764 -0.72 43.25 46.62
CA GLN A 764 -1.71 44.23 47.00
C GLN A 764 -0.90 45.26 47.79
N LEU A 765 -0.42 46.25 47.04
CA LEU A 765 0.12 47.46 47.63
C LEU A 765 -1.03 48.00 48.48
N ALA A 766 -0.89 47.84 49.80
CA ALA A 766 -1.69 48.57 50.72
C ALA A 766 -1.73 50.09 50.27
N PRO A 767 -2.82 50.83 50.51
CA PRO A 767 -3.02 52.16 49.91
C PRO A 767 -2.03 53.23 50.37
N GLN A 768 -0.86 52.91 50.92
CA GLN A 768 0.16 53.84 51.44
C GLN A 768 1.07 54.50 50.39
N HIS A 769 0.90 54.22 49.11
CA HIS A 769 1.78 54.81 48.09
C HIS A 769 1.06 55.69 47.05
N ALA A 770 -0.21 56.06 47.30
CA ALA A 770 -0.93 57.02 46.49
C ALA A 770 -0.12 58.32 46.35
N GLY A 771 0.19 58.69 45.11
CA GLY A 771 0.91 59.91 44.80
C GLY A 771 2.46 59.84 44.80
N LYS A 772 3.08 58.66 45.06
CA LYS A 772 4.54 58.54 44.97
C LYS A 772 4.96 58.15 43.56
N ILE A 773 6.02 58.81 43.06
CA ILE A 773 6.57 58.59 41.75
C ILE A 773 7.92 57.87 41.88
N PHE A 774 8.14 56.79 41.08
CA PHE A 774 9.36 56.00 41.04
C PHE A 774 9.96 55.99 39.65
N ASP A 775 11.29 55.94 39.57
CA ASP A 775 11.98 55.61 38.29
C ASP A 775 11.91 54.09 38.00
N LEU A 776 12.39 53.65 36.83
CA LEU A 776 12.39 52.23 36.45
C LEU A 776 13.30 51.37 37.33
N GLN A 777 14.18 51.94 38.16
CA GLN A 777 14.99 51.23 39.12
C GLN A 777 14.34 51.21 40.52
N GLY A 778 13.07 51.65 40.66
CA GLY A 778 12.31 51.66 41.91
C GLY A 778 12.70 52.78 42.89
N ARG A 779 13.48 53.74 42.48
CA ARG A 779 13.90 54.89 43.34
C ARG A 779 12.80 55.96 43.37
N PRO A 780 12.41 56.49 44.57
CA PRO A 780 11.41 57.50 44.64
C PRO A 780 11.90 58.85 44.00
N ARG A 781 11.03 59.49 43.24
CA ARG A 781 11.29 60.75 42.50
C ARG A 781 10.38 61.92 42.93
N GLY A 782 9.73 61.75 44.05
CA GLY A 782 8.80 62.81 44.58
C GLY A 782 7.37 62.41 44.44
N THR A 783 6.49 63.39 44.54
CA THR A 783 5.02 63.22 44.47
C THR A 783 4.37 64.17 43.40
N ASP A 784 5.19 65.09 42.83
CA ASP A 784 4.70 66.02 41.81
C ASP A 784 5.18 65.62 40.42
N PRO A 785 4.24 65.11 39.59
CA PRO A 785 4.61 64.73 38.21
C PRO A 785 5.14 65.92 37.35
N SER A 786 4.76 67.13 37.67
CA SER A 786 5.14 68.32 36.87
C SER A 786 6.63 68.70 37.02
N ALA A 787 7.23 68.34 38.11
CA ALA A 787 8.65 68.61 38.44
C ALA A 787 9.63 67.60 37.90
N LEU A 788 9.18 66.54 37.20
CA LEU A 788 10.05 65.52 36.71
C LEU A 788 10.70 65.86 35.35
N PRO A 789 12.01 65.55 35.14
CA PRO A 789 12.60 65.60 33.82
C PRO A 789 11.94 64.65 32.81
N LYS A 790 12.21 64.85 31.51
CA LYS A 790 11.75 63.86 30.50
C LYS A 790 12.33 62.46 30.81
N GLY A 791 11.44 61.47 30.86
CA GLY A 791 11.81 60.11 31.22
C GLY A 791 10.61 59.20 31.40
N ILE A 792 10.86 57.94 31.80
CA ILE A 792 9.86 56.97 32.08
C ILE A 792 9.77 56.75 33.59
N TYR A 793 8.58 56.84 34.13
CA TYR A 793 8.27 56.76 35.56
C TYR A 793 7.12 55.77 35.84
N ILE A 794 7.08 55.33 37.10
CA ILE A 794 5.94 54.56 37.62
C ILE A 794 5.18 55.53 38.59
N ILE A 795 3.96 55.82 38.22
CA ILE A 795 3.06 56.71 39.01
C ILE A 795 1.80 55.88 39.29
N ASP A 796 1.49 55.72 40.58
CA ASP A 796 0.33 54.90 41.03
C ASP A 796 0.30 53.54 40.35
N GLY A 797 1.47 52.87 40.22
CA GLY A 797 1.59 51.55 39.61
C GLY A 797 1.50 51.52 38.10
N LYS A 798 1.34 52.65 37.43
CA LYS A 798 1.26 52.77 35.95
C LYS A 798 2.51 53.39 35.37
N LYS A 799 2.98 52.85 34.25
CA LYS A 799 4.11 53.40 33.49
C LYS A 799 3.69 54.67 32.77
N VAL A 800 4.35 55.82 33.12
CA VAL A 800 4.09 57.14 32.52
C VAL A 800 5.36 57.64 31.84
N VAL A 801 5.21 58.11 30.62
CA VAL A 801 6.31 58.76 29.84
C VAL A 801 6.09 60.27 29.93
N LYS A 802 7.13 61.01 30.35
CA LYS A 802 7.09 62.45 30.43
C LYS A 802 8.05 63.14 29.44
#